data_2f8eb8d1c7f027801697433aad6fc1e3
#
_entry.id   2f8eb8d1c7f027801697433aad6fc1e3
#
_cell.length_a   1.000
_cell.length_b   1.000
_cell.length_c   1.000
_cell.angle_alpha   90.00
_cell.angle_beta   90.00
_cell.angle_gamma   90.00
#
_symmetry.space_group_name_H-M   'P 1'
#
loop_
_entity.id
_entity.type
_entity.pdbx_description
1 polymer ?
#
loop_
_entity_poly.entity_id
_entity_poly.type
_entity_poly.pdbx_seq_one_letter_code
_entity_poly.pdbx_strand_id
1 'polypeptide(L)'
;MGELIYLYIGNVERNIKECGIQFSNQYKVFYDKEKKTINIEKKQEKNIIKYGKNIRNFKLLVGKNGCGKSTILDLLGTTRRDRYAEFPRYIKQVLSKAKPNKKYGWFAIYHLYNNIFAIEGYNSDMIVEIENLDKNYEEDLYNVVIKYDFNKKCILKSYSLQEHRKRGGRGNLRYLFYQMESDIKWFTQSKRNIADNKFYDDFLFERKYMDKVGFETISHYLYETRYNNKFFNDLQDNLGASISIILNDVYEKYNFEDEIYEKDLVKYNDLLKQAIYGESKQMLSMDLLDIQDIFVIDSGYSDKQYWVIQYLESILWIILRKKISKARKTYDPEKRGCNDYEYRKNFLLDFLRQLVKEDKFILDTTIRITENDYKIIKEICEGIEKIRAWCFMDANRIHMEIKRVDSYFIKKFMRAMDLNEEFINRDKCVIEQKNLIDVNFRNMSSGEAFYLDFYASLYWGINQMKNHSPGDTCILLLDEPDRCFHPEWSRRFVKNLTETLTSEPFNKFNYQIIIATHSPLLLSDVLKEDIICLNTTEDGNIRVEKAPYGFMSNINDILLDSFFMEAPYGAWAEEYVNKLIKQINEISLDIKNEQDIEKIKAEIEQLEKKVEVIGEELIRDSLLKKLKRLKYKIIEKNTLRKNREEEIKYLEERLKMLREND
;
A
#
# COMPACT_ATOMS: atom_id res chain seq x y z
N MET A 1 18.41 17.39 17.95
CA MET A 1 17.92 16.53 16.85
C MET A 1 16.42 16.65 16.78
N GLY A 2 15.89 16.87 15.58
CA GLY A 2 14.47 17.14 15.40
C GLY A 2 13.58 15.92 15.60
N GLU A 3 12.37 16.11 16.12
CA GLU A 3 11.30 15.10 16.18
C GLU A 3 9.91 15.76 16.27
N LEU A 4 8.90 15.08 15.76
CA LEU A 4 7.49 15.40 16.05
C LEU A 4 7.20 14.99 17.50
N ILE A 5 6.70 15.90 18.32
CA ILE A 5 6.44 15.60 19.73
C ILE A 5 4.95 15.48 20.06
N TYR A 6 4.09 16.27 19.40
CA TYR A 6 2.69 16.35 19.74
C TYR A 6 1.82 16.79 18.58
N LEU A 7 0.62 16.27 18.47
CA LEU A 7 -0.44 16.73 17.58
C LEU A 7 -1.71 16.96 18.42
N TYR A 8 -2.31 18.14 18.27
CA TYR A 8 -3.63 18.42 18.78
C TYR A 8 -4.62 18.65 17.65
N ILE A 9 -5.74 17.97 17.71
CA ILE A 9 -6.84 18.09 16.75
C ILE A 9 -8.04 18.66 17.50
N GLY A 10 -8.35 19.93 17.27
CA GLY A 10 -9.52 20.58 17.86
C GLY A 10 -10.79 20.12 17.17
N ASN A 11 -10.85 20.25 15.86
CA ASN A 11 -11.91 19.69 15.02
C ASN A 11 -11.46 19.72 13.55
N VAL A 12 -11.66 18.62 12.83
CA VAL A 12 -11.32 18.46 11.40
C VAL A 12 -12.48 17.90 10.58
N GLU A 13 -13.73 18.11 11.05
CA GLU A 13 -14.97 17.61 10.44
C GLU A 13 -15.07 16.08 10.24
N ARG A 14 -14.13 15.35 10.75
CA ARG A 14 -14.16 13.90 10.90
C ARG A 14 -14.41 13.58 12.37
N ASN A 15 -14.64 12.33 12.68
CA ASN A 15 -14.95 11.90 14.05
C ASN A 15 -13.87 12.21 15.10
N ILE A 16 -12.79 12.91 14.74
CA ILE A 16 -11.72 13.30 15.67
C ILE A 16 -11.95 14.73 16.12
N LYS A 17 -12.25 14.89 17.41
CA LYS A 17 -12.43 16.19 18.05
C LYS A 17 -11.73 16.22 19.40
N GLU A 18 -11.13 17.38 19.70
CA GLU A 18 -10.51 17.66 21.01
C GLU A 18 -9.51 16.59 21.48
N CYS A 19 -8.70 16.12 20.56
CA CYS A 19 -7.81 14.98 20.74
C CYS A 19 -6.35 15.42 20.71
N GLY A 20 -5.59 15.09 21.75
CA GLY A 20 -4.16 15.34 21.84
C GLY A 20 -3.35 14.04 21.79
N ILE A 21 -2.38 13.96 20.90
CA ILE A 21 -1.59 12.76 20.63
C ILE A 21 -0.12 13.02 20.89
N GLN A 22 0.51 12.20 21.72
CA GLN A 22 1.92 12.28 22.08
C GLN A 22 2.76 11.36 21.21
N PHE A 23 3.74 11.90 20.51
CA PHE A 23 4.64 11.11 19.65
C PHE A 23 6.05 10.98 20.21
N SER A 24 6.44 11.78 21.20
CA SER A 24 7.78 11.77 21.75
C SER A 24 7.89 10.94 23.03
N ASN A 25 9.02 10.23 23.18
CA ASN A 25 9.43 9.60 24.42
C ASN A 25 10.26 10.54 25.31
N GLN A 26 10.78 11.65 24.76
CA GLN A 26 11.62 12.63 25.49
C GLN A 26 10.83 13.81 26.02
N TYR A 27 9.71 14.15 25.38
CA TYR A 27 8.89 15.30 25.77
C TYR A 27 7.45 14.88 26.05
N LYS A 28 6.79 15.63 26.93
CA LYS A 28 5.36 15.56 27.16
C LYS A 28 4.75 16.94 27.00
N VAL A 29 3.70 17.04 26.22
CA VAL A 29 3.01 18.29 25.96
C VAL A 29 1.63 18.23 26.60
N PHE A 30 1.28 19.31 27.29
CA PHE A 30 -0.06 19.56 27.83
C PHE A 30 -0.61 20.82 27.15
N TYR A 31 -1.79 20.72 26.60
CA TYR A 31 -2.51 21.84 26.04
C TYR A 31 -3.74 22.16 26.89
N ASP A 32 -3.78 23.39 27.41
CA ASP A 32 -4.94 23.93 28.11
C ASP A 32 -5.83 24.65 27.09
N LYS A 33 -6.97 24.04 26.78
CA LYS A 33 -7.92 24.54 25.80
C LYS A 33 -8.59 25.85 26.22
N GLU A 34 -8.87 26.02 27.53
CA GLU A 34 -9.53 27.24 28.05
C GLU A 34 -8.58 28.44 28.01
N LYS A 35 -7.34 28.23 28.47
CA LYS A 35 -6.28 29.25 28.47
C LYS A 35 -5.58 29.35 27.13
N LYS A 36 -5.75 28.37 26.24
CA LYS A 36 -5.03 28.26 24.95
C LYS A 36 -3.51 28.33 25.11
N THR A 37 -2.99 27.67 26.13
CA THR A 37 -1.56 27.69 26.46
C THR A 37 -0.96 26.31 26.33
N ILE A 38 0.34 26.24 26.05
CA ILE A 38 1.10 25.01 25.86
C ILE A 38 2.14 24.89 26.97
N ASN A 39 2.15 23.74 27.64
CA ASN A 39 3.21 23.38 28.57
C ASN A 39 3.98 22.18 28.05
N ILE A 40 5.31 22.31 27.95
CA ILE A 40 6.23 21.26 27.47
C ILE A 40 7.11 20.83 28.64
N GLU A 41 7.11 19.55 28.93
CA GLU A 41 7.94 18.95 29.97
C GLU A 41 8.92 17.95 29.37
N LYS A 42 10.16 17.93 29.89
CA LYS A 42 11.14 16.87 29.54
C LYS A 42 10.83 15.63 30.37
N LYS A 43 10.73 14.49 29.71
CA LYS A 43 10.64 13.19 30.38
C LYS A 43 12.06 12.69 30.70
N GLN A 44 12.21 11.97 31.79
CA GLN A 44 13.42 11.18 32.01
C GLN A 44 13.44 10.04 30.98
N GLU A 45 14.54 9.89 30.25
CA GLU A 45 14.70 8.80 29.28
C GLU A 45 14.55 7.44 29.96
N LYS A 46 13.48 6.74 29.63
CA LYS A 46 13.27 5.33 29.97
C LYS A 46 13.35 4.46 28.73
N ASN A 47 14.32 4.73 27.84
CA ASN A 47 14.48 3.89 26.65
C ASN A 47 15.07 2.52 27.05
N ILE A 48 14.20 1.58 27.37
CA ILE A 48 14.55 0.20 27.72
C ILE A 48 14.98 -0.57 26.47
N ILE A 49 14.32 -0.31 25.32
CA ILE A 49 14.60 -0.97 24.05
C ILE A 49 14.91 0.07 22.98
N LYS A 50 15.99 -0.17 22.20
CA LYS A 50 16.35 0.62 21.03
C LYS A 50 16.15 -0.22 19.77
N TYR A 51 15.32 0.26 18.85
CA TYR A 51 15.02 -0.43 17.59
C TYR A 51 16.19 -0.37 16.58
N GLY A 52 17.13 0.56 16.76
CA GLY A 52 18.32 0.70 15.92
C GLY A 52 19.13 1.96 16.27
N LYS A 53 20.38 2.06 15.77
CA LYS A 53 21.29 3.17 16.10
C LYS A 53 20.75 4.53 15.67
N ASN A 54 20.07 4.59 14.54
CA ASN A 54 19.51 5.80 13.93
C ASN A 54 17.97 5.87 14.04
N ILE A 55 17.33 4.93 14.74
CA ILE A 55 15.88 4.99 15.00
C ILE A 55 15.66 5.66 16.35
N ARG A 56 15.06 6.84 16.30
CA ARG A 56 14.83 7.71 17.46
C ARG A 56 13.56 7.36 18.20
N ASN A 57 12.53 7.10 17.46
CA ASN A 57 11.20 6.87 17.99
C ASN A 57 10.41 5.96 17.05
N PHE A 58 9.58 5.13 17.63
CA PHE A 58 8.71 4.20 16.91
C PHE A 58 7.32 4.28 17.52
N LYS A 59 6.29 4.61 16.75
CA LYS A 59 4.92 4.70 17.23
C LYS A 59 3.97 3.91 16.34
N LEU A 60 3.05 3.18 16.96
CA LEU A 60 1.94 2.54 16.27
C LEU A 60 0.62 3.27 16.58
N LEU A 61 -0.16 3.53 15.55
CA LEU A 61 -1.54 3.99 15.63
C LEU A 61 -2.45 2.80 15.37
N VAL A 62 -3.25 2.42 16.35
CA VAL A 62 -4.16 1.27 16.26
C VAL A 62 -5.57 1.64 16.66
N GLY A 63 -6.55 0.85 16.25
CA GLY A 63 -7.97 1.07 16.56
C GLY A 63 -8.87 0.54 15.45
N LYS A 64 -10.18 0.57 15.68
CA LYS A 64 -11.20 0.11 14.72
C LYS A 64 -11.13 0.84 13.38
N ASN A 65 -11.76 0.28 12.35
CA ASN A 65 -11.93 0.97 11.07
C ASN A 65 -12.71 2.28 11.28
N GLY A 66 -12.26 3.35 10.60
CA GLY A 66 -12.89 4.67 10.71
C GLY A 66 -12.52 5.48 11.96
N CYS A 67 -11.67 4.97 12.87
CA CYS A 67 -11.22 5.73 14.05
C CYS A 67 -10.20 6.85 13.75
N GLY A 68 -9.93 7.15 12.46
CA GLY A 68 -9.13 8.31 12.08
C GLY A 68 -7.61 8.11 12.01
N LYS A 69 -7.09 6.89 12.01
CA LYS A 69 -5.66 6.61 11.84
C LYS A 69 -5.08 7.29 10.60
N SER A 70 -5.66 7.02 9.43
CA SER A 70 -5.24 7.65 8.16
C SER A 70 -5.44 9.17 8.18
N THR A 71 -6.47 9.69 8.86
CA THR A 71 -6.67 11.15 9.03
C THR A 71 -5.52 11.80 9.79
N ILE A 72 -4.99 11.14 10.82
CA ILE A 72 -3.83 11.64 11.58
C ILE A 72 -2.59 11.65 10.68
N LEU A 73 -2.35 10.57 9.92
CA LEU A 73 -1.23 10.51 8.99
C LEU A 73 -1.37 11.53 7.86
N ASP A 74 -2.57 11.73 7.31
CA ASP A 74 -2.86 12.74 6.29
C ASP A 74 -2.55 14.15 6.80
N LEU A 75 -2.97 14.50 8.02
CA LEU A 75 -2.68 15.80 8.63
C LEU A 75 -1.18 16.06 8.75
N LEU A 76 -0.39 15.05 9.04
CA LEU A 76 1.05 15.17 9.22
C LEU A 76 1.81 15.11 7.89
N GLY A 77 1.44 14.19 7.00
CA GLY A 77 2.21 13.81 5.81
C GLY A 77 1.81 14.52 4.53
N THR A 78 0.59 15.06 4.43
CA THR A 78 0.09 15.72 3.22
C THR A 78 0.83 17.03 2.97
N THR A 79 1.17 17.29 1.71
CA THR A 79 1.83 18.55 1.34
C THR A 79 0.91 19.75 1.60
N ARG A 80 1.48 20.93 1.78
CA ARG A 80 0.71 22.15 2.00
C ARG A 80 -0.30 22.42 0.88
N ARG A 81 0.11 22.17 -0.37
CA ARG A 81 -0.78 22.36 -1.53
C ARG A 81 -2.03 21.48 -1.44
N ASP A 82 -1.83 20.23 -1.05
CA ASP A 82 -2.93 19.27 -0.96
C ASP A 82 -3.79 19.56 0.27
N ARG A 83 -3.20 19.93 1.39
CA ARG A 83 -3.94 20.41 2.57
C ARG A 83 -4.79 21.63 2.22
N TYR A 84 -4.22 22.60 1.47
CA TYR A 84 -4.92 23.80 1.05
C TYR A 84 -6.02 23.50 0.03
N ALA A 85 -5.74 22.65 -0.95
CA ALA A 85 -6.69 22.36 -2.01
C ALA A 85 -7.92 21.57 -1.51
N GLU A 86 -7.76 20.73 -0.52
CA GLU A 86 -8.75 19.73 -0.13
C GLU A 86 -9.46 20.06 1.19
N PHE A 87 -8.74 20.47 2.22
CA PHE A 87 -9.34 20.84 3.50
C PHE A 87 -10.34 22.00 3.40
N PRO A 88 -10.00 23.15 2.77
CA PRO A 88 -10.95 24.23 2.59
C PRO A 88 -12.04 23.96 1.57
N ARG A 89 -11.79 23.11 0.55
CA ARG A 89 -12.84 22.73 -0.42
C ARG A 89 -13.93 21.89 0.23
N TYR A 90 -13.55 20.94 1.05
CA TYR A 90 -14.51 20.13 1.79
C TYR A 90 -15.29 21.00 2.77
N ILE A 91 -14.61 21.86 3.51
CA ILE A 91 -15.22 22.85 4.39
C ILE A 91 -16.13 23.81 3.60
N LYS A 92 -15.71 24.32 2.45
CA LYS A 92 -16.52 25.21 1.61
C LYS A 92 -17.70 24.49 0.95
N GLN A 93 -17.56 23.24 0.53
CA GLN A 93 -18.65 22.47 -0.09
C GLN A 93 -19.72 22.07 0.93
N VAL A 94 -19.32 21.66 2.10
CA VAL A 94 -20.23 21.26 3.19
C VAL A 94 -20.81 22.47 3.89
N LEU A 95 -20.06 23.57 4.00
CA LEU A 95 -20.43 24.80 4.72
C LEU A 95 -20.87 25.95 3.83
N SER A 96 -21.09 25.76 2.53
CA SER A 96 -21.58 26.85 1.64
C SER A 96 -22.87 27.48 2.14
N LYS A 97 -23.54 26.95 3.14
CA LYS A 97 -24.72 27.51 3.83
C LYS A 97 -24.45 27.91 5.30
N ALA A 98 -23.29 27.67 5.85
CA ALA A 98 -22.98 28.01 7.25
C ALA A 98 -21.75 28.94 7.30
N LYS A 99 -21.82 29.98 8.14
CA LYS A 99 -20.67 30.83 8.46
C LYS A 99 -19.52 29.96 8.94
N PRO A 100 -18.24 30.24 8.56
CA PRO A 100 -17.11 29.47 9.02
C PRO A 100 -17.12 29.38 10.55
N ASN A 101 -17.33 28.18 11.04
CA ASN A 101 -17.43 27.97 12.47
C ASN A 101 -16.00 28.03 13.02
N LYS A 102 -15.68 29.00 13.88
CA LYS A 102 -14.35 29.19 14.54
C LYS A 102 -13.84 27.97 15.34
N LYS A 103 -14.55 26.84 15.26
CA LYS A 103 -14.23 25.60 15.99
C LYS A 103 -13.22 24.68 15.27
N TYR A 104 -12.91 24.94 13.97
CA TYR A 104 -11.97 24.10 13.24
C TYR A 104 -10.54 24.51 13.53
N GLY A 105 -9.69 23.52 13.72
CA GLY A 105 -8.29 23.78 13.91
C GLY A 105 -7.52 22.56 14.40
N TRP A 106 -6.25 22.56 14.12
CA TRP A 106 -5.28 21.58 14.61
C TRP A 106 -3.91 22.25 14.68
N PHE A 107 -3.02 21.69 15.46
CA PHE A 107 -1.60 22.06 15.43
C PHE A 107 -0.69 20.88 15.80
N ALA A 108 0.50 20.87 15.20
CA ALA A 108 1.57 19.94 15.50
C ALA A 108 2.78 20.67 16.06
N ILE A 109 3.41 20.09 17.07
CA ILE A 109 4.58 20.64 17.74
C ILE A 109 5.78 19.74 17.47
N TYR A 110 6.89 20.38 17.08
CA TYR A 110 8.14 19.72 16.75
C TYR A 110 9.25 20.25 17.66
N HIS A 111 10.09 19.38 18.15
CA HIS A 111 11.37 19.77 18.71
C HIS A 111 12.37 19.90 17.56
N LEU A 112 13.08 20.98 17.47
CA LEU A 112 14.15 21.20 16.47
C LEU A 112 15.52 20.91 17.06
N TYR A 113 15.93 21.69 18.06
CA TYR A 113 17.17 21.51 18.79
C TYR A 113 17.15 22.31 20.10
N ASN A 114 17.87 21.88 21.10
CA ASN A 114 17.94 22.52 22.43
C ASN A 114 16.54 22.85 23.01
N ASN A 115 16.27 24.14 23.18
CA ASN A 115 14.96 24.65 23.65
C ASN A 115 14.17 25.31 22.52
N ILE A 116 14.48 25.01 21.27
CA ILE A 116 13.81 25.54 20.09
C ILE A 116 12.83 24.50 19.57
N PHE A 117 11.60 24.91 19.44
CA PHE A 117 10.48 24.12 18.91
C PHE A 117 9.87 24.83 17.70
N ALA A 118 9.13 24.08 16.91
CA ALA A 118 8.34 24.63 15.84
C ALA A 118 6.87 24.19 16.02
N ILE A 119 5.97 25.03 15.58
CA ILE A 119 4.53 24.73 15.56
C ILE A 119 4.03 25.03 14.17
N GLU A 120 3.29 24.11 13.60
CA GLU A 120 2.50 24.34 12.38
C GLU A 120 1.06 23.93 12.66
N GLY A 121 0.12 24.59 12.00
CA GLY A 121 -1.28 24.26 12.20
C GLY A 121 -2.23 25.07 11.34
N TYR A 122 -3.51 24.83 11.57
CA TYR A 122 -4.64 25.57 11.01
C TYR A 122 -5.39 26.26 12.14
N ASN A 123 -5.77 27.53 11.96
CA ASN A 123 -6.39 28.39 12.95
C ASN A 123 -5.45 28.75 14.12
N SER A 124 -4.70 29.83 13.94
CA SER A 124 -3.72 30.31 14.93
C SER A 124 -4.34 30.77 16.26
N ASP A 125 -5.67 31.05 16.31
CA ASP A 125 -6.36 31.49 17.53
C ASP A 125 -6.44 30.40 18.60
N MET A 126 -5.98 29.19 18.28
CA MET A 126 -5.88 28.08 19.24
C MET A 126 -4.77 28.27 20.26
N ILE A 127 -3.75 29.10 20.00
CA ILE A 127 -2.61 29.32 20.90
C ILE A 127 -2.41 30.84 21.05
N VAL A 128 -2.63 31.37 22.26
CA VAL A 128 -2.59 32.82 22.51
C VAL A 128 -1.18 33.35 22.67
N GLU A 129 -0.24 32.53 23.12
CA GLU A 129 1.15 32.95 23.47
C GLU A 129 2.06 33.14 22.24
N ILE A 130 1.53 33.01 21.02
CA ILE A 130 2.33 33.00 19.81
C ILE A 130 2.17 34.33 19.06
N GLU A 131 3.27 35.04 18.90
CA GLU A 131 3.39 36.24 18.09
C GLU A 131 4.26 35.95 16.85
N ASN A 132 4.31 36.89 15.90
CA ASN A 132 5.18 36.83 14.71
C ASN A 132 5.00 35.55 13.85
N LEU A 133 3.75 35.19 13.59
CA LEU A 133 3.39 34.07 12.77
C LEU A 133 3.65 34.33 11.29
N ASP A 134 4.22 33.35 10.58
CA ASP A 134 4.11 33.31 9.14
C ASP A 134 2.69 32.81 8.79
N LYS A 135 1.79 33.71 8.45
CA LYS A 135 0.45 33.38 7.97
C LYS A 135 0.38 33.51 6.46
N ASN A 136 -0.24 32.55 5.83
CA ASN A 136 -0.81 32.80 4.53
C ASN A 136 -2.27 33.21 4.73
N TYR A 137 -2.56 34.47 4.44
CA TYR A 137 -3.87 35.09 4.70
C TYR A 137 -5.04 34.43 3.98
N GLU A 138 -4.76 33.67 2.92
CA GLU A 138 -5.81 32.96 2.17
C GLU A 138 -6.16 31.59 2.78
N GLU A 139 -5.31 31.02 3.62
CA GLU A 139 -5.35 29.61 3.96
C GLU A 139 -5.56 29.30 5.45
N ASP A 140 -5.50 30.26 6.35
CA ASP A 140 -5.48 30.08 7.81
C ASP A 140 -4.44 29.07 8.34
N LEU A 141 -3.57 28.59 7.44
CA LEU A 141 -2.41 27.78 7.79
C LEU A 141 -1.32 28.67 8.35
N TYR A 142 -0.70 28.25 9.42
CA TYR A 142 0.38 29.01 10.06
C TYR A 142 1.53 28.11 10.46
N ASN A 143 2.71 28.73 10.58
CA ASN A 143 3.86 28.14 11.25
C ASN A 143 4.60 29.21 12.06
N VAL A 144 5.30 28.74 13.07
CA VAL A 144 6.09 29.59 13.95
C VAL A 144 7.19 28.77 14.61
N VAL A 145 8.34 29.38 14.83
CA VAL A 145 9.42 28.80 15.63
C VAL A 145 9.42 29.48 17.00
N ILE A 146 9.45 28.70 18.06
CA ILE A 146 9.39 29.17 19.43
C ILE A 146 10.64 28.79 20.22
N LYS A 147 11.06 29.66 21.13
CA LYS A 147 12.03 29.35 22.18
C LYS A 147 11.28 29.16 23.49
N TYR A 148 11.38 27.97 24.08
CA TYR A 148 10.67 27.58 25.28
C TYR A 148 11.58 27.59 26.53
N ASP A 149 11.06 28.08 27.66
CA ASP A 149 11.73 28.02 28.96
C ASP A 149 11.09 26.94 29.83
N PHE A 150 11.85 25.91 30.10
CA PHE A 150 11.39 24.78 30.93
C PHE A 150 11.24 25.15 32.42
N ASN A 151 11.97 26.15 32.91
CA ASN A 151 11.90 26.58 34.31
C ASN A 151 10.65 27.43 34.53
N LYS A 152 10.37 28.37 33.62
CA LYS A 152 9.18 29.24 33.68
C LYS A 152 7.94 28.59 33.09
N LYS A 153 8.09 27.46 32.41
CA LYS A 153 7.03 26.73 31.71
C LYS A 153 6.24 27.61 30.72
N CYS A 154 6.94 28.46 29.96
CA CYS A 154 6.33 29.40 29.02
C CYS A 154 7.15 29.56 27.75
N ILE A 155 6.50 30.09 26.71
CA ILE A 155 7.16 30.53 25.47
C ILE A 155 7.86 31.87 25.73
N LEU A 156 9.19 31.88 25.62
CA LEU A 156 9.98 33.11 25.81
C LEU A 156 9.95 34.03 24.62
N LYS A 157 9.97 33.44 23.42
CA LYS A 157 10.02 34.17 22.15
C LYS A 157 9.46 33.32 21.05
N SER A 158 8.84 33.99 20.09
CA SER A 158 8.40 33.39 18.83
C SER A 158 9.05 34.12 17.66
N TYR A 159 9.32 33.39 16.58
CA TYR A 159 9.99 33.88 15.37
C TYR A 159 9.25 33.41 14.15
N SER A 160 9.21 34.23 13.10
CA SER A 160 8.86 33.73 11.78
C SER A 160 9.93 32.73 11.28
N LEU A 161 9.56 31.86 10.37
CA LEU A 161 10.50 30.91 9.76
C LEU A 161 11.63 31.65 9.03
N GLN A 162 11.32 32.78 8.36
CA GLN A 162 12.30 33.60 7.68
C GLN A 162 13.32 34.17 8.67
N GLU A 163 12.87 34.66 9.81
CA GLU A 163 13.75 35.17 10.86
C GLU A 163 14.62 34.07 11.44
N HIS A 164 14.06 32.88 11.66
CA HIS A 164 14.79 31.70 12.12
C HIS A 164 15.89 31.31 11.14
N ARG A 165 15.59 31.24 9.83
CA ARG A 165 16.58 30.95 8.77
C ARG A 165 17.69 32.01 8.69
N LYS A 166 17.36 33.30 8.77
CA LYS A 166 18.34 34.40 8.80
C LYS A 166 19.32 34.31 10.00
N ARG A 167 18.88 33.72 11.10
CA ARG A 167 19.70 33.48 12.29
C ARG A 167 20.52 32.19 12.22
N GLY A 168 20.58 31.54 11.05
CA GLY A 168 21.28 30.27 10.84
C GLY A 168 20.54 29.05 11.37
N GLY A 169 19.25 29.20 11.69
CA GLY A 169 18.40 28.09 12.08
C GLY A 169 18.14 27.17 10.89
N ARG A 170 18.31 25.88 11.10
CA ARG A 170 18.04 24.85 10.09
C ARG A 170 16.75 24.10 10.46
N GLY A 171 15.93 23.79 9.46
CA GLY A 171 14.88 22.80 9.60
C GLY A 171 15.51 21.42 9.40
N ASN A 172 15.58 20.62 10.47
CA ASN A 172 16.27 19.33 10.45
C ASN A 172 15.28 18.15 10.31
N LEU A 173 14.06 18.43 9.87
CA LEU A 173 13.01 17.44 9.74
C LEU A 173 12.52 17.31 8.30
N ARG A 174 12.23 16.10 7.91
CA ARG A 174 11.66 15.77 6.61
C ARG A 174 10.62 14.69 6.79
N TYR A 175 9.60 14.69 5.96
CA TYR A 175 8.58 13.69 5.95
C TYR A 175 8.68 12.79 4.72
N LEU A 176 8.52 11.51 4.94
CA LEU A 176 8.28 10.53 3.90
C LEU A 176 7.00 9.77 4.23
N PHE A 177 6.01 9.88 3.38
CA PHE A 177 4.69 9.32 3.63
C PHE A 177 4.36 8.23 2.61
N TYR A 178 4.16 7.02 3.11
CA TYR A 178 3.66 5.88 2.36
C TYR A 178 2.19 5.68 2.63
N GLN A 179 1.43 5.66 1.57
CA GLN A 179 0.02 5.35 1.61
C GLN A 179 -0.26 4.38 0.47
N MET A 180 -0.78 3.20 0.79
CA MET A 180 -1.20 2.27 -0.23
C MET A 180 -2.38 2.86 -1.00
N GLU A 181 -2.28 2.93 -2.33
CA GLU A 181 -3.38 3.42 -3.15
C GLU A 181 -4.62 2.57 -2.95
N SER A 182 -5.67 3.18 -2.43
CA SER A 182 -7.02 2.64 -2.56
C SER A 182 -7.73 3.49 -3.61
N ASP A 183 -8.39 2.85 -4.57
CA ASP A 183 -9.19 3.50 -5.61
C ASP A 183 -10.29 4.43 -5.07
N ILE A 184 -10.45 4.50 -3.75
CA ILE A 184 -11.52 5.21 -3.04
C ILE A 184 -11.01 6.45 -2.28
N LYS A 185 -9.74 6.83 -2.37
CA LYS A 185 -9.23 7.96 -1.58
C LYS A 185 -9.60 9.32 -2.18
N TRP A 186 -10.57 9.95 -1.58
CA TRP A 186 -11.11 11.27 -1.90
C TRP A 186 -10.09 12.40 -1.84
N PHE A 187 -8.98 12.23 -1.10
CA PHE A 187 -7.99 13.28 -0.84
C PHE A 187 -6.76 13.21 -1.72
N THR A 188 -6.44 12.07 -2.33
CA THR A 188 -5.18 11.88 -3.06
C THR A 188 -5.36 11.70 -4.57
N GLN A 189 -6.58 11.48 -5.06
CA GLN A 189 -6.85 11.31 -6.49
C GLN A 189 -6.64 12.56 -7.33
N SER A 190 -6.62 13.74 -6.73
CA SER A 190 -6.47 14.97 -7.49
C SER A 190 -5.01 15.24 -7.83
N LYS A 191 -4.33 14.45 -8.58
CA LYS A 191 -3.08 14.88 -9.21
C LYS A 191 -1.77 14.47 -8.55
N ARG A 192 -1.56 13.22 -8.43
CA ARG A 192 -0.20 12.71 -8.53
C ARG A 192 0.24 12.78 -10.00
N ASN A 193 0.32 13.97 -10.55
CA ASN A 193 1.04 14.17 -11.78
C ASN A 193 2.52 13.98 -11.47
N ILE A 194 3.08 12.86 -11.90
CA ILE A 194 4.51 12.53 -11.85
C ILE A 194 5.39 13.68 -12.37
N ALA A 195 4.86 14.54 -13.24
CA ALA A 195 5.52 15.74 -13.75
C ALA A 195 5.75 16.84 -12.68
N ASP A 196 5.00 16.86 -11.59
CA ASP A 196 5.12 17.85 -10.53
C ASP A 196 5.92 17.35 -9.30
N ASN A 197 6.83 16.42 -9.48
CA ASN A 197 7.81 15.95 -8.48
C ASN A 197 8.79 17.04 -8.00
N LYS A 198 8.41 18.29 -8.09
CA LYS A 198 9.11 19.38 -7.43
C LYS A 198 8.79 19.30 -5.95
N PHE A 199 9.82 19.15 -5.13
CA PHE A 199 9.74 19.41 -3.71
C PHE A 199 9.12 20.78 -3.50
N TYR A 200 7.87 20.82 -3.10
CA TYR A 200 7.31 22.07 -2.63
C TYR A 200 7.93 22.34 -1.29
N ASP A 201 8.59 23.47 -1.20
CA ASP A 201 9.13 24.02 0.04
C ASP A 201 7.93 24.31 0.96
N ASP A 202 7.44 23.23 1.58
CA ASP A 202 6.45 23.34 2.61
C ASP A 202 7.07 24.18 3.73
N PHE A 203 6.44 25.23 4.09
CA PHE A 203 6.75 26.26 5.05
C PHE A 203 7.87 25.92 6.05
N LEU A 204 7.78 24.77 6.69
CA LEU A 204 8.69 24.33 7.73
C LEU A 204 9.54 23.13 7.31
N PHE A 205 8.92 22.14 6.68
CA PHE A 205 9.50 20.83 6.42
C PHE A 205 9.23 20.36 5.00
N GLU A 206 10.20 19.67 4.45
CA GLU A 206 10.08 18.99 3.18
C GLU A 206 9.20 17.75 3.38
N ARG A 207 8.14 17.60 2.57
CA ARG A 207 7.25 16.43 2.56
C ARG A 207 7.27 15.77 1.21
N LYS A 208 7.33 14.44 1.23
CA LYS A 208 7.32 13.63 0.03
C LYS A 208 6.48 12.37 0.23
N TYR A 209 5.70 12.03 -0.78
CA TYR A 209 5.04 10.74 -0.85
C TYR A 209 6.01 9.66 -1.33
N MET A 210 5.85 8.45 -0.79
CA MET A 210 6.41 7.25 -1.37
C MET A 210 5.45 6.80 -2.48
N ASP A 211 5.70 7.28 -3.70
CA ASP A 211 4.87 6.91 -4.84
C ASP A 211 5.25 5.52 -5.37
N LYS A 212 4.33 4.89 -6.10
CA LYS A 212 4.65 3.71 -6.89
C LYS A 212 5.83 4.02 -7.80
N VAL A 213 6.82 3.18 -7.75
CA VAL A 213 8.07 3.38 -8.49
C VAL A 213 8.08 2.58 -9.79
N GLY A 214 8.78 3.08 -10.79
CA GLY A 214 8.96 2.41 -12.06
C GLY A 214 10.02 1.30 -11.99
N PHE A 215 10.14 0.56 -13.06
CA PHE A 215 11.04 -0.60 -13.20
C PHE A 215 12.51 -0.24 -13.01
N GLU A 216 12.95 0.96 -13.39
CA GLU A 216 14.32 1.45 -13.14
C GLU A 216 14.63 1.40 -11.63
N THR A 217 13.75 1.97 -10.83
CA THR A 217 13.98 2.07 -9.38
C THR A 217 13.95 0.70 -8.70
N ILE A 218 12.97 -0.15 -9.05
CA ILE A 218 12.86 -1.50 -8.51
C ILE A 218 14.12 -2.31 -8.84
N SER A 219 14.55 -2.28 -10.10
CA SER A 219 15.73 -3.02 -10.55
C SER A 219 17.02 -2.51 -9.88
N HIS A 220 17.11 -1.19 -9.71
CA HIS A 220 18.25 -0.57 -9.04
C HIS A 220 18.28 -0.91 -7.55
N TYR A 221 17.14 -0.88 -6.87
CA TYR A 221 17.01 -1.30 -5.48
C TYR A 221 17.45 -2.75 -5.30
N LEU A 222 16.93 -3.66 -6.12
CA LEU A 222 17.31 -5.09 -6.09
C LEU A 222 18.81 -5.29 -6.32
N TYR A 223 19.41 -4.51 -7.23
CA TYR A 223 20.83 -4.59 -7.52
C TYR A 223 21.69 -4.08 -6.37
N GLU A 224 21.37 -2.92 -5.79
CA GLU A 224 22.13 -2.30 -4.69
C GLU A 224 22.05 -3.12 -3.39
N THR A 225 20.90 -3.71 -3.11
CA THR A 225 20.67 -4.43 -1.85
C THR A 225 21.03 -5.90 -1.90
N ARG A 226 21.39 -6.44 -3.06
CA ARG A 226 21.64 -7.90 -3.27
C ARG A 226 22.66 -8.52 -2.32
N TYR A 227 23.61 -7.77 -1.80
CA TYR A 227 24.65 -8.26 -0.87
C TYR A 227 24.36 -7.99 0.59
N ASN A 228 23.53 -7.02 0.91
CA ASN A 228 23.38 -6.47 2.26
C ASN A 228 22.06 -6.87 2.94
N ASN A 229 21.09 -7.40 2.21
CA ASN A 229 19.77 -7.68 2.74
C ASN A 229 19.47 -9.18 2.74
N LYS A 230 19.62 -9.84 3.90
CA LYS A 230 19.38 -11.28 4.06
C LYS A 230 17.97 -11.68 3.63
N PHE A 231 16.97 -10.88 3.96
CA PHE A 231 15.59 -11.16 3.57
C PHE A 231 15.41 -11.15 2.05
N PHE A 232 16.04 -10.20 1.37
CA PHE A 232 16.05 -10.15 -0.09
C PHE A 232 16.84 -11.31 -0.71
N ASN A 233 17.90 -11.75 -0.06
CA ASN A 233 18.63 -12.92 -0.49
C ASN A 233 17.78 -14.18 -0.36
N ASP A 234 17.01 -14.31 0.72
CA ASP A 234 16.06 -15.42 0.90
C ASP A 234 14.93 -15.38 -0.16
N LEU A 235 14.37 -14.22 -0.46
CA LEU A 235 13.41 -14.02 -1.57
C LEU A 235 14.05 -14.31 -2.93
N GLN A 236 15.24 -13.76 -3.19
CA GLN A 236 15.93 -13.95 -4.46
C GLN A 236 16.42 -15.40 -4.65
N ASP A 237 16.85 -16.07 -3.60
CA ASP A 237 17.31 -17.46 -3.67
C ASP A 237 16.14 -18.43 -3.86
N ASN A 238 14.99 -18.15 -3.27
CA ASN A 238 13.79 -18.97 -3.42
C ASN A 238 13.02 -18.70 -4.71
N LEU A 239 13.06 -17.48 -5.25
CA LEU A 239 12.20 -17.06 -6.36
C LEU A 239 12.91 -16.97 -7.70
N GLY A 240 14.26 -17.00 -7.73
CA GLY A 240 14.99 -16.72 -8.96
C GLY A 240 14.49 -15.41 -9.56
N ALA A 241 14.51 -14.31 -8.76
CA ALA A 241 13.94 -13.01 -9.15
C ALA A 241 14.34 -12.68 -10.58
N SER A 242 13.36 -12.72 -11.47
CA SER A 242 13.57 -12.54 -12.89
C SER A 242 12.59 -11.53 -13.44
N ILE A 243 13.04 -10.78 -14.44
CA ILE A 243 12.24 -9.83 -15.18
C ILE A 243 11.81 -10.48 -16.48
N SER A 244 10.52 -10.47 -16.75
CA SER A 244 9.96 -10.84 -18.05
C SER A 244 9.51 -9.58 -18.76
N ILE A 245 10.04 -9.32 -19.95
CA ILE A 245 9.64 -8.24 -20.84
C ILE A 245 8.86 -8.89 -21.98
N ILE A 246 7.63 -8.46 -22.17
CA ILE A 246 6.72 -9.00 -23.19
C ILE A 246 6.36 -7.88 -24.15
N LEU A 247 6.65 -8.06 -25.42
CA LEU A 247 6.15 -7.20 -26.47
C LEU A 247 4.75 -7.69 -26.86
N ASN A 248 3.75 -6.87 -26.54
CA ASN A 248 2.37 -7.21 -26.84
C ASN A 248 2.04 -6.92 -28.30
N ASP A 249 1.26 -7.80 -28.88
CA ASP A 249 0.70 -7.55 -30.19
C ASP A 249 -0.33 -6.43 -30.12
N VAL A 250 -0.14 -5.41 -30.91
CA VAL A 250 -1.01 -4.22 -30.96
C VAL A 250 -2.25 -4.51 -31.78
N TYR A 251 -2.22 -5.57 -32.59
CA TYR A 251 -3.26 -5.90 -33.59
C TYR A 251 -4.42 -6.71 -33.02
N GLU A 252 -4.21 -7.54 -32.01
CA GLU A 252 -5.24 -8.39 -31.40
C GLU A 252 -6.35 -7.63 -30.66
N LYS A 253 -6.24 -6.32 -30.46
CA LYS A 253 -7.05 -5.60 -29.47
C LYS A 253 -8.15 -4.72 -30.04
N TYR A 254 -8.29 -4.65 -31.33
CA TYR A 254 -9.43 -3.99 -31.93
C TYR A 254 -10.62 -4.94 -32.07
N ASN A 255 -11.28 -5.23 -30.96
CA ASN A 255 -12.71 -5.50 -31.01
C ASN A 255 -13.38 -4.17 -31.40
N PHE A 256 -13.53 -3.97 -32.68
CA PHE A 256 -14.49 -3.00 -33.17
C PHE A 256 -15.86 -3.55 -32.77
N GLU A 257 -16.50 -2.98 -31.78
CA GLU A 257 -17.91 -3.27 -31.44
C GLU A 257 -18.86 -2.94 -32.61
N ASP A 258 -18.38 -2.23 -33.63
CA ASP A 258 -19.10 -2.00 -34.87
C ASP A 258 -18.51 -2.88 -35.97
N GLU A 259 -19.34 -3.70 -36.56
CA GLU A 259 -19.15 -4.64 -37.69
C GLU A 259 -18.28 -4.12 -38.86
N ILE A 260 -17.01 -3.85 -38.59
CA ILE A 260 -16.02 -3.66 -39.68
C ILE A 260 -15.54 -5.05 -40.05
N TYR A 261 -15.99 -5.52 -41.18
CA TYR A 261 -15.66 -6.82 -41.75
C TYR A 261 -14.13 -7.05 -41.79
N GLU A 262 -13.66 -8.28 -41.52
CA GLU A 262 -12.25 -8.71 -41.65
C GLU A 262 -11.55 -8.19 -42.88
N LYS A 263 -12.26 -8.07 -44.02
CA LYS A 263 -11.76 -7.51 -45.29
C LYS A 263 -11.30 -6.05 -45.21
N ASP A 264 -11.93 -5.24 -44.35
CA ASP A 264 -11.55 -3.83 -44.19
C ASP A 264 -10.35 -3.68 -43.29
N LEU A 265 -10.15 -4.57 -42.35
CA LEU A 265 -8.99 -4.64 -41.48
C LEU A 265 -7.73 -5.00 -42.27
N VAL A 266 -7.80 -6.00 -43.16
CA VAL A 266 -6.72 -6.40 -44.08
C VAL A 266 -6.33 -5.23 -45.00
N LYS A 267 -7.32 -4.57 -45.57
CA LYS A 267 -7.09 -3.40 -46.44
C LYS A 267 -6.44 -2.23 -45.69
N TYR A 268 -6.81 -2.02 -44.46
CA TYR A 268 -6.23 -0.99 -43.58
C TYR A 268 -4.78 -1.30 -43.23
N ASN A 269 -4.47 -2.55 -42.91
CA ASN A 269 -3.10 -2.99 -42.63
C ASN A 269 -2.20 -2.90 -43.88
N ASP A 270 -2.72 -3.20 -45.04
CA ASP A 270 -1.99 -3.03 -46.33
C ASP A 270 -1.70 -1.57 -46.58
N LEU A 271 -2.63 -0.66 -46.32
CA LEU A 271 -2.39 0.78 -46.42
C LEU A 271 -1.32 1.27 -45.44
N LEU A 272 -1.27 0.74 -44.22
CA LEU A 272 -0.22 1.06 -43.24
C LEU A 272 1.14 0.53 -43.69
N LYS A 273 1.21 -0.71 -44.22
CA LYS A 273 2.45 -1.25 -44.81
C LYS A 273 2.95 -0.37 -45.94
N GLN A 274 2.05 0.02 -46.86
CA GLN A 274 2.39 0.95 -47.93
C GLN A 274 2.83 2.32 -47.45
N ALA A 275 2.22 2.82 -46.36
CA ALA A 275 2.61 4.09 -45.74
C ALA A 275 4.00 4.04 -45.10
N ILE A 276 4.39 2.90 -44.50
CA ILE A 276 5.68 2.72 -43.85
C ILE A 276 6.77 2.39 -44.88
N TYR A 277 6.54 1.39 -45.71
CA TYR A 277 7.56 0.83 -46.59
C TYR A 277 7.47 1.32 -48.05
N GLY A 278 6.36 1.94 -48.43
CA GLY A 278 6.09 2.31 -49.82
C GLY A 278 5.60 1.12 -50.66
N GLU A 279 5.39 1.35 -51.96
CA GLU A 279 5.00 0.31 -52.92
C GLU A 279 6.23 -0.53 -53.29
N SER A 280 6.43 -1.68 -52.62
CA SER A 280 7.45 -2.65 -53.04
C SER A 280 6.76 -3.83 -53.70
N LYS A 281 7.19 -4.17 -54.91
CA LYS A 281 6.61 -5.26 -55.72
C LYS A 281 6.67 -6.64 -55.06
N GLN A 282 7.54 -6.85 -54.10
CA GLN A 282 7.69 -8.13 -53.39
C GLN A 282 6.77 -8.28 -52.17
N MET A 283 6.28 -7.18 -51.61
CA MET A 283 5.35 -7.27 -50.47
C MET A 283 3.92 -7.70 -50.83
N LEU A 284 3.57 -7.63 -52.13
CA LEU A 284 2.22 -7.92 -52.64
C LEU A 284 1.95 -9.40 -52.94
N SER A 285 2.94 -10.29 -52.80
CA SER A 285 2.82 -11.69 -53.24
C SER A 285 2.72 -12.74 -52.11
N MET A 286 2.63 -12.36 -50.83
CA MET A 286 2.46 -13.33 -49.75
C MET A 286 1.00 -13.53 -49.42
N ASP A 287 0.55 -14.77 -49.50
CA ASP A 287 -0.78 -15.25 -49.19
C ASP A 287 -1.17 -14.90 -47.74
N LEU A 288 -2.34 -14.37 -47.59
CA LEU A 288 -2.97 -13.77 -46.39
C LEU A 288 -3.40 -14.78 -45.35
N LEU A 289 -2.67 -15.83 -45.04
CA LEU A 289 -3.14 -16.88 -44.19
C LEU A 289 -2.86 -16.71 -42.67
N ASP A 290 -1.98 -15.78 -42.26
CA ASP A 290 -1.74 -15.55 -40.85
C ASP A 290 -1.67 -14.05 -40.51
N ILE A 291 -2.72 -13.59 -39.85
CA ILE A 291 -2.84 -12.20 -39.34
C ILE A 291 -1.73 -11.87 -38.31
N GLN A 292 -1.08 -12.86 -37.75
CA GLN A 292 0.00 -12.71 -36.77
C GLN A 292 1.31 -12.22 -37.36
N ASP A 293 1.54 -12.39 -38.69
CA ASP A 293 2.77 -12.04 -39.35
C ASP A 293 2.68 -10.81 -40.27
N ILE A 294 1.85 -9.85 -39.93
CA ILE A 294 1.49 -8.73 -40.81
C ILE A 294 2.71 -7.89 -41.27
N PHE A 295 3.75 -7.79 -40.48
CA PHE A 295 4.91 -6.94 -40.79
C PHE A 295 6.24 -7.69 -40.92
N VAL A 296 6.34 -8.89 -40.39
CA VAL A 296 7.61 -9.62 -40.44
C VAL A 296 7.57 -10.65 -41.56
N ILE A 297 8.28 -10.37 -42.60
CA ILE A 297 8.66 -11.39 -43.59
C ILE A 297 9.58 -12.36 -42.86
N ASP A 298 9.45 -13.67 -43.09
CA ASP A 298 10.41 -14.67 -42.61
C ASP A 298 11.79 -14.35 -43.14
N SER A 299 12.51 -13.54 -42.39
CA SER A 299 13.75 -12.88 -42.84
C SER A 299 14.98 -13.61 -42.35
N GLY A 300 14.83 -14.73 -41.60
CA GLY A 300 15.93 -15.36 -40.93
C GLY A 300 16.56 -14.54 -39.82
N TYR A 301 15.81 -13.58 -39.27
CA TYR A 301 16.25 -12.77 -38.14
C TYR A 301 16.35 -13.65 -36.86
N SER A 302 17.32 -13.32 -36.03
CA SER A 302 17.31 -13.84 -34.64
C SER A 302 16.15 -13.21 -33.85
N ASP A 303 15.67 -13.90 -32.77
CA ASP A 303 14.60 -13.40 -31.91
C ASP A 303 14.82 -11.95 -31.47
N LYS A 304 16.08 -11.60 -31.16
CA LYS A 304 16.49 -10.25 -30.79
C LYS A 304 16.22 -9.21 -31.92
N GLN A 305 16.63 -9.55 -33.14
CA GLN A 305 16.45 -8.69 -34.30
C GLN A 305 14.96 -8.55 -34.65
N TYR A 306 14.25 -9.67 -34.52
CA TYR A 306 12.81 -9.71 -34.70
C TYR A 306 12.10 -8.80 -33.71
N TRP A 307 12.45 -8.89 -32.42
CA TRP A 307 11.87 -8.05 -31.38
C TRP A 307 12.03 -6.55 -31.66
N VAL A 308 13.22 -6.12 -32.09
CA VAL A 308 13.49 -4.70 -32.39
C VAL A 308 12.65 -4.22 -33.57
N ILE A 309 12.58 -4.99 -34.65
CA ILE A 309 11.80 -4.63 -35.83
C ILE A 309 10.31 -4.55 -35.48
N GLN A 310 9.76 -5.56 -34.79
CA GLN A 310 8.36 -5.59 -34.39
C GLN A 310 8.03 -4.41 -33.46
N TYR A 311 8.92 -4.06 -32.54
CA TYR A 311 8.73 -2.91 -31.66
C TYR A 311 8.65 -1.61 -32.44
N LEU A 312 9.56 -1.37 -33.37
CA LEU A 312 9.57 -0.17 -34.21
C LEU A 312 8.34 -0.07 -35.12
N GLU A 313 7.94 -1.17 -35.72
CA GLU A 313 6.71 -1.24 -36.53
C GLU A 313 5.47 -0.99 -35.72
N SER A 314 5.39 -1.54 -34.52
CA SER A 314 4.26 -1.30 -33.61
C SER A 314 4.17 0.16 -33.18
N ILE A 315 5.27 0.83 -32.89
CA ILE A 315 5.31 2.28 -32.63
C ILE A 315 4.81 3.07 -33.82
N LEU A 316 5.32 2.77 -35.00
CA LEU A 316 4.86 3.44 -36.25
C LEU A 316 3.38 3.20 -36.52
N TRP A 317 2.90 1.98 -36.28
CA TRP A 317 1.49 1.65 -36.39
C TRP A 317 0.62 2.48 -35.42
N ILE A 318 1.01 2.59 -34.15
CA ILE A 318 0.32 3.42 -33.17
C ILE A 318 0.22 4.87 -33.60
N ILE A 319 1.29 5.42 -34.21
CA ILE A 319 1.35 6.82 -34.61
C ILE A 319 0.54 7.05 -35.91
N LEU A 320 0.66 6.17 -36.89
CA LEU A 320 0.10 6.36 -38.23
C LEU A 320 -1.35 5.91 -38.36
N ARG A 321 -1.88 5.09 -37.46
CA ARG A 321 -3.21 4.50 -37.56
C ARG A 321 -4.35 5.51 -37.75
N LYS A 322 -4.21 6.74 -37.24
CA LYS A 322 -5.20 7.81 -37.41
C LYS A 322 -4.92 8.70 -38.61
N LYS A 323 -3.73 8.59 -39.19
CA LYS A 323 -3.33 9.42 -40.32
C LYS A 323 -2.30 8.69 -41.17
N ILE A 324 -2.77 8.05 -42.21
CA ILE A 324 -1.92 7.40 -43.18
C ILE A 324 -1.25 8.50 -44.05
N SER A 325 0.06 8.72 -43.81
CA SER A 325 0.89 9.55 -44.67
C SER A 325 1.75 8.66 -45.59
N LYS A 326 1.91 9.03 -46.86
CA LYS A 326 2.80 8.27 -47.75
C LYS A 326 4.24 8.41 -47.27
N ALA A 327 4.96 7.29 -47.23
CA ALA A 327 6.41 7.30 -46.99
C ALA A 327 7.11 8.18 -48.02
N ARG A 328 8.05 9.00 -47.60
CA ARG A 328 8.83 9.84 -48.47
C ARG A 328 9.95 9.10 -49.23
N LYS A 329 10.34 7.96 -48.66
CA LYS A 329 11.33 7.05 -49.25
C LYS A 329 10.75 5.66 -49.29
N THR A 330 10.87 5.01 -50.43
CA THR A 330 10.47 3.61 -50.58
C THR A 330 11.56 2.71 -50.00
N TYR A 331 11.16 1.71 -49.24
CA TYR A 331 12.05 0.65 -48.79
C TYR A 331 12.46 -0.19 -50.01
N ASP A 332 13.76 -0.38 -50.18
CA ASP A 332 14.30 -1.16 -51.29
C ASP A 332 15.00 -2.42 -50.72
N PRO A 333 14.30 -3.56 -50.70
CA PRO A 333 14.85 -4.80 -50.14
C PRO A 333 15.99 -5.36 -50.99
N GLU A 334 16.11 -4.96 -52.24
CA GLU A 334 17.15 -5.48 -53.15
C GLU A 334 18.51 -4.77 -52.96
N LYS A 335 18.55 -3.60 -52.39
CA LYS A 335 19.76 -2.81 -52.19
C LYS A 335 20.84 -3.47 -51.34
N ARG A 336 20.47 -4.33 -50.40
CA ARG A 336 21.41 -5.07 -49.49
C ARG A 336 20.98 -6.51 -49.23
N GLY A 337 20.09 -7.07 -50.02
CA GLY A 337 19.49 -8.38 -49.76
C GLY A 337 18.26 -8.26 -48.83
N CYS A 338 17.24 -9.08 -49.07
CA CYS A 338 15.94 -9.03 -48.40
C CYS A 338 16.01 -9.17 -46.88
N ASN A 339 17.14 -9.59 -46.29
CA ASN A 339 17.35 -9.98 -44.92
C ASN A 339 18.31 -9.05 -44.16
N ASP A 340 18.61 -7.85 -44.65
CA ASP A 340 19.52 -6.94 -43.93
C ASP A 340 18.78 -6.21 -42.79
N TYR A 341 18.92 -6.76 -41.58
CA TYR A 341 18.38 -6.21 -40.34
C TYR A 341 18.77 -4.76 -40.11
N GLU A 342 20.06 -4.41 -40.29
CA GLU A 342 20.56 -3.06 -40.03
C GLU A 342 19.93 -2.03 -40.99
N TYR A 343 19.77 -2.41 -42.28
CA TYR A 343 19.12 -1.55 -43.24
C TYR A 343 17.65 -1.29 -42.86
N ARG A 344 16.89 -2.34 -42.50
CA ARG A 344 15.48 -2.21 -42.12
C ARG A 344 15.32 -1.41 -40.83
N LYS A 345 16.12 -1.69 -39.80
CA LYS A 345 16.12 -0.93 -38.54
C LYS A 345 16.39 0.55 -38.77
N ASN A 346 17.42 0.87 -39.52
CA ASN A 346 17.79 2.26 -39.83
C ASN A 346 16.71 2.96 -40.64
N PHE A 347 16.08 2.27 -41.61
CA PHE A 347 14.95 2.81 -42.36
C PHE A 347 13.78 3.19 -41.41
N LEU A 348 13.39 2.33 -40.51
CA LEU A 348 12.30 2.59 -39.56
C LEU A 348 12.63 3.74 -38.58
N LEU A 349 13.85 3.78 -38.07
CA LEU A 349 14.32 4.88 -37.22
C LEU A 349 14.39 6.22 -37.99
N ASP A 350 14.84 6.24 -39.23
CA ASP A 350 14.83 7.44 -40.04
C ASP A 350 13.41 7.92 -40.33
N PHE A 351 12.49 7.00 -40.55
CA PHE A 351 11.08 7.34 -40.72
C PHE A 351 10.49 7.98 -39.48
N LEU A 352 10.73 7.39 -38.30
CA LEU A 352 10.32 7.98 -37.01
C LEU A 352 10.93 9.38 -36.83
N ARG A 353 12.20 9.57 -37.17
CA ARG A 353 12.87 10.85 -37.05
C ARG A 353 12.30 11.91 -38.01
N GLN A 354 11.81 11.51 -39.19
CA GLN A 354 11.09 12.42 -40.10
C GLN A 354 9.76 12.87 -39.48
N LEU A 355 9.02 11.96 -38.84
CA LEU A 355 7.76 12.30 -38.15
C LEU A 355 7.97 13.31 -37.02
N VAL A 356 9.09 13.24 -36.30
CA VAL A 356 9.45 14.23 -35.27
C VAL A 356 9.64 15.64 -35.83
N LYS A 357 10.24 15.74 -37.02
CA LYS A 357 10.57 17.03 -37.66
C LYS A 357 9.40 17.70 -38.36
N GLU A 358 8.33 16.97 -38.64
CA GLU A 358 7.16 17.50 -39.34
C GLU A 358 6.20 18.22 -38.39
N ASP A 359 6.44 19.52 -38.16
CA ASP A 359 5.59 20.42 -37.37
C ASP A 359 4.15 20.61 -37.91
N LYS A 360 3.84 20.07 -39.12
CA LYS A 360 2.59 20.31 -39.82
C LYS A 360 1.49 19.28 -39.62
N PHE A 361 1.63 18.40 -38.67
CA PHE A 361 0.54 17.51 -38.28
C PHE A 361 -0.45 18.21 -37.33
N ILE A 362 -1.19 19.15 -37.92
CA ILE A 362 -2.31 19.80 -37.22
C ILE A 362 -3.53 18.93 -37.45
N LEU A 363 -3.87 18.11 -36.47
CA LEU A 363 -5.25 17.64 -36.22
C LEU A 363 -5.35 17.12 -34.79
N ASP A 364 -6.42 17.45 -34.15
CA ASP A 364 -6.71 17.38 -32.70
C ASP A 364 -6.63 16.02 -31.99
N THR A 365 -6.13 14.97 -32.64
CA THR A 365 -6.21 13.61 -32.08
C THR A 365 -4.99 12.71 -32.40
N THR A 366 -3.85 13.23 -32.80
CA THR A 366 -2.68 12.39 -33.12
C THR A 366 -1.60 12.49 -32.06
N ILE A 367 -1.00 11.33 -31.70
CA ILE A 367 0.18 11.29 -30.82
C ILE A 367 1.29 12.08 -31.48
N ARG A 368 1.73 13.14 -30.84
CA ARG A 368 2.89 13.92 -31.29
C ARG A 368 4.15 13.31 -30.68
N ILE A 369 5.05 12.86 -31.54
CA ILE A 369 6.38 12.38 -31.12
C ILE A 369 7.31 13.59 -30.98
N THR A 370 7.98 13.63 -29.84
CA THR A 370 9.02 14.61 -29.54
C THR A 370 10.41 14.03 -29.83
N GLU A 371 11.43 14.89 -29.91
CA GLU A 371 12.84 14.46 -30.04
C GLU A 371 13.26 13.60 -28.82
N ASN A 372 12.68 13.83 -27.66
CA ASN A 372 12.91 13.01 -26.47
C ASN A 372 12.33 11.61 -26.63
N ASP A 373 11.11 11.48 -27.15
CA ASP A 373 10.47 10.19 -27.41
C ASP A 373 11.28 9.37 -28.42
N TYR A 374 11.79 10.00 -29.46
CA TYR A 374 12.69 9.34 -30.42
C TYR A 374 13.96 8.79 -29.76
N LYS A 375 14.58 9.57 -28.85
CA LYS A 375 15.75 9.11 -28.08
C LYS A 375 15.42 7.89 -27.24
N ILE A 376 14.26 7.90 -26.55
CA ILE A 376 13.82 6.79 -25.72
C ILE A 376 13.61 5.53 -26.56
N ILE A 377 12.92 5.64 -27.71
CA ILE A 377 12.69 4.51 -28.62
C ILE A 377 14.03 3.93 -29.09
N LYS A 378 14.97 4.79 -29.46
CA LYS A 378 16.30 4.37 -29.85
C LYS A 378 17.07 3.68 -28.72
N GLU A 379 17.01 4.21 -27.47
CA GLU A 379 17.66 3.61 -26.33
C GLU A 379 17.07 2.24 -25.98
N ILE A 380 15.77 2.02 -26.19
CA ILE A 380 15.14 0.70 -26.04
C ILE A 380 15.70 -0.28 -27.07
N CYS A 381 15.75 0.09 -28.34
CA CYS A 381 16.33 -0.75 -29.39
C CYS A 381 17.78 -1.14 -29.07
N GLU A 382 18.63 -0.15 -28.76
CA GLU A 382 20.02 -0.38 -28.34
C GLU A 382 20.16 -1.24 -27.09
N GLY A 383 19.23 -1.11 -26.17
CA GLY A 383 19.16 -1.93 -24.95
C GLY A 383 18.85 -3.39 -25.27
N ILE A 384 17.84 -3.64 -26.11
CA ILE A 384 17.46 -4.99 -26.56
C ILE A 384 18.60 -5.66 -27.31
N GLU A 385 19.31 -4.93 -28.17
CA GLU A 385 20.46 -5.47 -28.92
C GLU A 385 21.60 -5.94 -27.98
N LYS A 386 21.74 -5.33 -26.81
CA LYS A 386 22.76 -5.72 -25.80
C LYS A 386 22.36 -6.92 -24.94
N ILE A 387 21.08 -7.30 -24.92
CA ILE A 387 20.64 -8.49 -24.21
C ILE A 387 21.24 -9.75 -24.86
N ARG A 388 21.65 -10.69 -24.02
CA ARG A 388 22.21 -11.97 -24.51
C ARG A 388 21.12 -12.82 -25.15
N ALA A 389 21.45 -13.49 -26.26
CA ALA A 389 20.48 -14.27 -27.03
C ALA A 389 19.72 -15.32 -26.20
N TRP A 390 20.37 -15.94 -25.20
CA TRP A 390 19.72 -16.93 -24.34
C TRP A 390 18.66 -16.36 -23.39
N CYS A 391 18.56 -15.03 -23.27
CA CYS A 391 17.48 -14.36 -22.53
C CYS A 391 16.16 -14.33 -23.31
N PHE A 392 16.19 -14.51 -24.64
CA PHE A 392 15.00 -14.53 -25.46
C PHE A 392 14.37 -15.93 -25.40
N MET A 393 13.15 -15.98 -24.91
CA MET A 393 12.36 -17.22 -24.86
C MET A 393 11.68 -17.49 -26.20
N ASP A 394 11.29 -16.42 -26.87
CA ASP A 394 10.73 -16.36 -28.21
C ASP A 394 10.90 -14.93 -28.75
N ALA A 395 10.39 -14.67 -29.97
CA ALA A 395 10.47 -13.39 -30.64
C ALA A 395 9.82 -12.23 -29.86
N ASN A 396 8.91 -12.51 -28.94
CA ASN A 396 8.13 -11.51 -28.20
C ASN A 396 8.45 -11.45 -26.71
N ARG A 397 9.20 -12.43 -26.18
CA ARG A 397 9.43 -12.58 -24.73
C ARG A 397 10.90 -12.65 -24.38
N ILE A 398 11.29 -11.77 -23.48
CA ILE A 398 12.64 -11.74 -22.90
C ILE A 398 12.50 -12.11 -21.42
N HIS A 399 13.42 -12.97 -20.95
CA HIS A 399 13.50 -13.38 -19.57
C HIS A 399 14.92 -13.18 -19.05
N MET A 400 15.06 -12.38 -17.98
CA MET A 400 16.37 -12.04 -17.41
C MET A 400 16.40 -12.27 -15.92
N GLU A 401 17.44 -12.96 -15.42
CA GLU A 401 17.72 -13.02 -14.00
C GLU A 401 18.38 -11.70 -13.55
N ILE A 402 17.81 -11.01 -12.58
CA ILE A 402 18.31 -9.70 -12.10
C ILE A 402 19.76 -9.79 -11.62
N LYS A 403 20.14 -10.91 -10.97
CA LYS A 403 21.50 -11.13 -10.48
C LYS A 403 22.58 -11.13 -11.58
N ARG A 404 22.20 -11.41 -12.82
CA ARG A 404 23.14 -11.56 -13.96
C ARG A 404 23.20 -10.35 -14.86
N VAL A 405 22.43 -9.31 -14.57
CA VAL A 405 22.35 -8.13 -15.44
C VAL A 405 23.32 -7.05 -14.94
N ASP A 406 24.02 -6.41 -15.86
CA ASP A 406 24.93 -5.30 -15.58
C ASP A 406 24.14 -4.09 -15.02
N SER A 407 24.70 -3.42 -14.02
CA SER A 407 24.08 -2.23 -13.39
C SER A 407 23.83 -1.08 -14.37
N TYR A 408 24.74 -0.88 -15.33
CA TYR A 408 24.58 0.16 -16.35
C TYR A 408 23.42 -0.14 -17.29
N PHE A 409 23.29 -1.39 -17.69
CA PHE A 409 22.18 -1.84 -18.53
C PHE A 409 20.86 -1.66 -17.82
N ILE A 410 20.74 -2.12 -16.55
CA ILE A 410 19.52 -1.96 -15.76
C ILE A 410 19.12 -0.49 -15.69
N LYS A 411 20.04 0.38 -15.33
CA LYS A 411 19.73 1.79 -15.12
C LYS A 411 19.27 2.50 -16.39
N LYS A 412 19.95 2.31 -17.51
CA LYS A 412 19.58 2.96 -18.77
C LYS A 412 18.37 2.35 -19.43
N PHE A 413 18.36 1.04 -19.52
CA PHE A 413 17.32 0.32 -20.22
C PHE A 413 15.98 0.41 -19.50
N MET A 414 15.96 0.16 -18.18
CA MET A 414 14.72 0.22 -17.40
C MET A 414 14.16 1.64 -17.34
N ARG A 415 15.01 2.65 -17.31
CA ARG A 415 14.56 4.04 -17.42
C ARG A 415 13.92 4.32 -18.78
N ALA A 416 14.50 3.81 -19.84
CA ALA A 416 13.92 3.95 -21.18
C ALA A 416 12.56 3.23 -21.27
N MET A 417 12.40 2.08 -20.58
CA MET A 417 11.13 1.37 -20.50
C MET A 417 10.07 2.17 -19.74
N ASP A 418 10.40 2.73 -18.59
CA ASP A 418 9.48 3.58 -17.81
C ASP A 418 9.01 4.80 -18.61
N LEU A 419 9.92 5.46 -19.31
CA LEU A 419 9.60 6.60 -20.16
C LEU A 419 8.77 6.21 -21.39
N ASN A 420 9.00 5.01 -21.95
CA ASN A 420 8.19 4.50 -23.05
C ASN A 420 6.74 4.23 -22.61
N GLU A 421 6.53 3.69 -21.41
CA GLU A 421 5.20 3.53 -20.83
C GLU A 421 4.49 4.89 -20.69
N GLU A 422 5.20 5.91 -20.17
CA GLU A 422 4.67 7.28 -20.10
C GLU A 422 4.30 7.84 -21.48
N PHE A 423 5.13 7.62 -22.49
CA PHE A 423 4.87 8.07 -23.86
C PHE A 423 3.59 7.45 -24.43
N ILE A 424 3.43 6.15 -24.29
CA ILE A 424 2.26 5.42 -24.83
C ILE A 424 0.98 5.78 -24.06
N ASN A 425 1.07 6.00 -22.76
CA ASN A 425 -0.08 6.33 -21.91
C ASN A 425 -0.53 7.80 -22.01
N ARG A 426 0.23 8.69 -22.66
CA ARG A 426 -0.20 10.10 -22.87
C ARG A 426 -1.49 10.21 -23.69
N ASP A 427 -1.70 9.29 -24.61
CA ASP A 427 -2.93 9.23 -25.41
C ASP A 427 -3.87 8.12 -24.92
N LYS A 428 -4.65 8.44 -23.89
CA LYS A 428 -5.65 7.52 -23.30
C LYS A 428 -6.69 6.99 -24.29
N CYS A 429 -6.85 7.65 -25.43
CA CYS A 429 -7.82 7.24 -26.46
C CYS A 429 -7.35 6.09 -27.32
N VAL A 430 -6.09 5.66 -27.17
CA VAL A 430 -5.42 4.82 -28.16
C VAL A 430 -5.41 3.35 -27.78
N ILE A 431 -5.20 3.04 -26.50
CA ILE A 431 -5.08 1.65 -26.05
C ILE A 431 -5.86 1.52 -24.74
N GLU A 432 -7.10 1.14 -24.85
CA GLU A 432 -7.96 1.06 -23.66
C GLU A 432 -7.54 0.00 -22.65
N GLN A 433 -6.68 -0.97 -22.95
CA GLN A 433 -6.50 -2.11 -22.05
C GLN A 433 -5.10 -2.72 -21.86
N LYS A 434 -4.09 -2.50 -22.69
CA LYS A 434 -2.75 -3.11 -22.48
C LYS A 434 -1.63 -2.19 -22.99
N ASN A 435 -0.49 -2.21 -22.32
CA ASN A 435 0.72 -1.52 -22.74
C ASN A 435 1.35 -2.24 -23.95
N LEU A 436 2.09 -1.52 -24.81
CA LEU A 436 2.86 -2.13 -25.87
C LEU A 436 3.92 -3.09 -25.32
N ILE A 437 4.53 -2.70 -24.22
CA ILE A 437 5.53 -3.51 -23.52
C ILE A 437 5.04 -3.73 -22.10
N ASP A 438 4.89 -5.00 -21.70
CA ASP A 438 4.64 -5.37 -20.33
C ASP A 438 5.94 -5.84 -19.67
N VAL A 439 6.26 -5.25 -18.54
CA VAL A 439 7.38 -5.69 -17.71
C VAL A 439 6.82 -6.31 -16.44
N ASN A 440 7.09 -7.58 -16.24
CA ASN A 440 6.59 -8.34 -15.10
C ASN A 440 7.74 -8.99 -14.34
N PHE A 441 7.68 -8.90 -13.02
CA PHE A 441 8.50 -9.74 -12.16
C PHE A 441 7.85 -11.13 -12.08
N ARG A 442 8.53 -12.16 -12.59
CA ARG A 442 8.01 -13.53 -12.59
C ARG A 442 8.25 -14.21 -11.26
N ASN A 443 7.38 -15.19 -10.98
CA ASN A 443 7.46 -16.06 -9.80
C ASN A 443 7.27 -15.32 -8.47
N MET A 444 6.61 -14.17 -8.48
CA MET A 444 6.26 -13.42 -7.30
C MET A 444 4.76 -13.52 -7.01
N SER A 445 4.43 -13.81 -5.76
CA SER A 445 3.07 -13.64 -5.26
C SER A 445 2.71 -12.15 -5.16
N SER A 446 1.42 -11.83 -5.08
CA SER A 446 0.98 -10.44 -4.88
C SER A 446 1.61 -9.81 -3.62
N GLY A 447 1.70 -10.56 -2.53
CA GLY A 447 2.35 -10.08 -1.30
C GLY A 447 3.83 -9.76 -1.48
N GLU A 448 4.57 -10.59 -2.23
CA GLU A 448 5.98 -10.34 -2.58
C GLU A 448 6.14 -9.10 -3.46
N ALA A 449 5.24 -8.91 -4.43
CA ALA A 449 5.24 -7.72 -5.26
C ALA A 449 4.99 -6.45 -4.45
N PHE A 450 4.04 -6.47 -3.50
CA PHE A 450 3.79 -5.35 -2.59
C PHE A 450 4.98 -5.09 -1.66
N TYR A 451 5.62 -6.12 -1.15
CA TYR A 451 6.82 -5.98 -0.33
C TYR A 451 7.96 -5.31 -1.10
N LEU A 452 8.19 -5.77 -2.32
CA LEU A 452 9.21 -5.19 -3.21
C LEU A 452 8.90 -3.73 -3.54
N ASP A 453 7.65 -3.42 -3.89
CA ASP A 453 7.22 -2.05 -4.19
C ASP A 453 7.40 -1.12 -2.99
N PHE A 454 7.04 -1.57 -1.79
CA PHE A 454 7.23 -0.80 -0.56
C PHE A 454 8.70 -0.42 -0.33
N TYR A 455 9.62 -1.39 -0.36
CA TYR A 455 11.03 -1.11 -0.11
C TYR A 455 11.70 -0.36 -1.26
N ALA A 456 11.31 -0.59 -2.50
CA ALA A 456 11.79 0.19 -3.64
C ALA A 456 11.30 1.64 -3.58
N SER A 457 10.05 1.87 -3.16
CA SER A 457 9.50 3.21 -2.94
C SER A 457 10.19 3.93 -1.78
N LEU A 458 10.50 3.21 -0.70
CA LEU A 458 11.29 3.72 0.42
C LEU A 458 12.71 4.12 -0.03
N TYR A 459 13.37 3.25 -0.80
CA TYR A 459 14.69 3.51 -1.38
C TYR A 459 14.67 4.76 -2.25
N TRP A 460 13.70 4.87 -3.14
CA TRP A 460 13.54 6.03 -4.01
C TRP A 460 13.28 7.31 -3.19
N GLY A 461 12.34 7.27 -2.25
CA GLY A 461 12.01 8.41 -1.40
C GLY A 461 13.21 8.96 -0.65
N ILE A 462 14.01 8.09 -0.04
CA ILE A 462 15.22 8.48 0.70
C ILE A 462 16.29 9.04 -0.23
N ASN A 463 16.50 8.46 -1.41
CA ASN A 463 17.50 8.94 -2.36
C ASN A 463 17.13 10.26 -3.04
N GLN A 464 15.84 10.58 -3.11
CA GLN A 464 15.37 11.85 -3.65
C GLN A 464 15.52 13.02 -2.65
N MET A 465 15.68 12.75 -1.38
CA MET A 465 15.92 13.78 -0.36
C MET A 465 17.33 14.35 -0.53
N LYS A 466 17.47 15.36 -1.40
CA LYS A 466 18.71 16.07 -1.66
C LYS A 466 19.04 17.02 -0.50
N ASN A 467 20.31 17.44 -0.38
CA ASN A 467 20.77 18.44 0.61
C ASN A 467 20.53 18.06 2.08
N HIS A 468 20.65 16.77 2.42
CA HIS A 468 20.59 16.34 3.82
C HIS A 468 21.91 16.63 4.53
N SER A 469 21.83 16.95 5.82
CA SER A 469 22.98 17.07 6.70
C SER A 469 23.05 15.86 7.63
N PRO A 470 24.24 15.43 8.03
CA PRO A 470 24.38 14.40 9.06
C PRO A 470 23.59 14.78 10.31
N GLY A 471 22.68 13.91 10.74
CA GLY A 471 21.83 14.16 11.92
C GLY A 471 20.42 14.68 11.62
N ASP A 472 20.08 14.95 10.37
CA ASP A 472 18.70 15.23 9.98
C ASP A 472 17.80 14.05 10.32
N THR A 473 16.54 14.33 10.64
CA THR A 473 15.54 13.31 10.97
C THR A 473 14.51 13.19 9.85
N CYS A 474 14.31 11.95 9.37
CA CYS A 474 13.21 11.61 8.50
C CYS A 474 12.05 11.05 9.36
N ILE A 475 10.90 11.71 9.32
CA ILE A 475 9.65 11.21 9.89
C ILE A 475 9.00 10.32 8.83
N LEU A 476 9.01 9.03 9.08
CA LEU A 476 8.44 8.03 8.20
C LEU A 476 7.02 7.71 8.64
N LEU A 477 6.05 8.10 7.82
CA LEU A 477 4.63 7.83 8.03
C LEU A 477 4.20 6.67 7.14
N LEU A 478 3.68 5.61 7.74
CA LEU A 478 3.28 4.40 7.02
C LEU A 478 1.81 4.07 7.33
N ASP A 479 0.98 4.06 6.29
CA ASP A 479 -0.43 3.71 6.41
C ASP A 479 -0.66 2.28 5.89
N GLU A 480 -0.92 1.35 6.80
CA GLU A 480 -1.15 -0.08 6.53
C GLU A 480 -0.08 -0.72 5.60
N PRO A 481 1.22 -0.58 5.89
CA PRO A 481 2.28 -1.04 4.99
C PRO A 481 2.31 -2.56 4.81
N ASP A 482 1.69 -3.31 5.72
CA ASP A 482 1.66 -4.78 5.76
C ASP A 482 0.34 -5.40 5.31
N ARG A 483 -0.58 -4.60 4.75
CA ARG A 483 -1.95 -5.02 4.40
C ARG A 483 -2.04 -6.26 3.50
N CYS A 484 -1.09 -6.42 2.58
CA CYS A 484 -1.07 -7.54 1.63
C CYS A 484 -0.04 -8.62 1.98
N PHE A 485 0.60 -8.53 3.14
CA PHE A 485 1.65 -9.45 3.51
C PHE A 485 1.09 -10.78 4.04
N HIS A 486 1.83 -11.84 3.76
CA HIS A 486 1.63 -13.09 4.47
C HIS A 486 1.92 -12.88 5.97
N PRO A 487 1.19 -13.53 6.91
CA PRO A 487 1.39 -13.35 8.35
C PRO A 487 2.85 -13.46 8.81
N GLU A 488 3.65 -14.34 8.23
CA GLU A 488 5.08 -14.48 8.55
C GLU A 488 5.88 -13.22 8.15
N TRP A 489 5.50 -12.54 7.08
CA TRP A 489 6.15 -11.29 6.68
C TRP A 489 5.72 -10.12 7.54
N SER A 490 4.44 -10.05 7.91
CA SER A 490 3.97 -9.07 8.90
C SER A 490 4.69 -9.26 10.24
N ARG A 491 4.91 -10.52 10.67
CA ARG A 491 5.69 -10.85 11.87
C ARG A 491 7.14 -10.37 11.80
N ARG A 492 7.76 -10.36 10.62
CA ARG A 492 9.15 -9.91 10.41
C ARG A 492 9.25 -8.44 10.03
N PHE A 493 8.14 -7.76 9.82
CA PHE A 493 8.12 -6.42 9.22
C PHE A 493 8.91 -5.39 10.02
N VAL A 494 8.66 -5.30 11.32
CA VAL A 494 9.37 -4.32 12.21
C VAL A 494 10.86 -4.60 12.20
N LYS A 495 11.28 -5.85 12.33
CA LYS A 495 12.69 -6.25 12.26
C LYS A 495 13.30 -5.87 10.91
N ASN A 496 12.68 -6.25 9.80
CA ASN A 496 13.21 -6.00 8.47
C ASN A 496 13.28 -4.51 8.14
N LEU A 497 12.26 -3.73 8.54
CA LEU A 497 12.26 -2.27 8.38
C LEU A 497 13.41 -1.62 9.17
N THR A 498 13.58 -2.00 10.43
CA THR A 498 14.63 -1.42 11.30
C THR A 498 16.03 -1.80 10.83
N GLU A 499 16.25 -3.03 10.41
CA GLU A 499 17.51 -3.48 9.81
C GLU A 499 17.80 -2.75 8.49
N THR A 500 16.80 -2.58 7.63
CA THR A 500 16.93 -1.82 6.37
C THR A 500 17.32 -0.38 6.63
N LEU A 501 16.61 0.32 7.51
CA LEU A 501 16.86 1.73 7.81
C LEU A 501 18.22 1.97 8.50
N THR A 502 18.79 0.96 9.15
CA THR A 502 20.11 1.04 9.78
C THR A 502 21.27 0.65 8.86
N SER A 503 20.98 0.07 7.70
CA SER A 503 21.94 -0.36 6.69
C SER A 503 22.12 0.69 5.58
N GLU A 504 23.22 0.59 4.82
CA GLU A 504 23.37 1.38 3.58
C GLU A 504 22.42 0.86 2.49
N PRO A 505 21.88 1.74 1.68
CA PRO A 505 22.08 3.21 1.59
C PRO A 505 21.12 4.04 2.47
N PHE A 506 20.36 3.41 3.37
CA PHE A 506 19.29 4.05 4.15
C PHE A 506 19.79 4.78 5.41
N ASN A 507 20.97 4.44 5.92
CA ASN A 507 21.52 4.97 7.19
C ASN A 507 21.90 6.47 7.20
N LYS A 508 21.48 7.21 6.16
CA LYS A 508 21.78 8.64 5.97
C LYS A 508 21.05 9.55 6.96
N PHE A 509 19.92 9.10 7.49
CA PHE A 509 19.05 9.86 8.38
C PHE A 509 18.89 9.21 9.75
N ASN A 510 18.48 10.02 10.73
CA ASN A 510 17.77 9.48 11.88
C ASN A 510 16.29 9.33 11.52
N TYR A 511 15.64 8.33 12.08
CA TYR A 511 14.24 8.03 11.76
C TYR A 511 13.34 8.17 12.98
N GLN A 512 12.21 8.82 12.78
CA GLN A 512 11.03 8.69 13.63
C GLN A 512 9.96 7.97 12.81
N ILE A 513 9.51 6.80 13.25
CA ILE A 513 8.62 5.94 12.50
C ILE A 513 7.22 5.99 13.14
N ILE A 514 6.21 6.25 12.36
CA ILE A 514 4.81 6.26 12.78
C ILE A 514 4.02 5.38 11.81
N ILE A 515 3.46 4.28 12.30
CA ILE A 515 2.74 3.30 11.50
C ILE A 515 1.29 3.23 11.96
N ALA A 516 0.34 3.40 11.04
CA ALA A 516 -1.03 3.00 11.24
C ALA A 516 -1.22 1.56 10.75
N THR A 517 -1.74 0.68 11.58
CA THR A 517 -1.88 -0.73 11.24
C THR A 517 -3.10 -1.38 11.91
N HIS A 518 -3.57 -2.46 11.28
CA HIS A 518 -4.54 -3.41 11.82
C HIS A 518 -3.91 -4.77 12.17
N SER A 519 -2.58 -4.89 12.11
CA SER A 519 -1.88 -6.14 12.36
C SER A 519 -1.52 -6.33 13.84
N PRO A 520 -2.04 -7.34 14.52
CA PRO A 520 -1.64 -7.65 15.89
C PRO A 520 -0.19 -8.10 16.00
N LEU A 521 0.37 -8.62 14.90
CA LEU A 521 1.76 -9.06 14.83
C LEU A 521 2.74 -7.91 14.99
N LEU A 522 2.43 -6.74 14.40
CA LEU A 522 3.26 -5.55 14.56
C LEU A 522 3.24 -5.03 15.99
N LEU A 523 2.09 -5.12 16.68
CA LEU A 523 1.98 -4.67 18.07
C LEU A 523 2.85 -5.51 19.00
N SER A 524 2.98 -6.80 18.72
CA SER A 524 3.80 -7.70 19.54
C SER A 524 5.30 -7.38 19.51
N ASP A 525 5.75 -6.60 18.52
CA ASP A 525 7.15 -6.15 18.39
C ASP A 525 7.40 -4.76 19.01
N VAL A 526 6.36 -4.06 19.51
CA VAL A 526 6.46 -2.67 19.95
C VAL A 526 6.06 -2.51 21.40
N LEU A 527 6.81 -1.69 22.14
CA LEU A 527 6.51 -1.40 23.56
C LEU A 527 5.13 -0.76 23.70
N LYS A 528 4.37 -1.13 24.73
CA LYS A 528 3.02 -0.59 24.98
C LYS A 528 2.97 0.94 25.10
N GLU A 529 4.05 1.57 25.57
CA GLU A 529 4.19 3.02 25.64
C GLU A 529 4.31 3.69 24.27
N ASP A 530 4.65 2.90 23.27
CA ASP A 530 4.81 3.34 21.88
C ASP A 530 3.58 3.03 21.02
N ILE A 531 2.54 2.41 21.61
CA ILE A 531 1.29 2.11 20.95
C ILE A 531 0.22 3.12 21.38
N ILE A 532 -0.40 3.77 20.38
CA ILE A 532 -1.45 4.76 20.54
C ILE A 532 -2.77 4.13 20.08
N CYS A 533 -3.64 3.81 21.02
CA CYS A 533 -4.95 3.24 20.74
C CYS A 533 -5.98 4.35 20.51
N LEU A 534 -6.66 4.29 19.38
CA LEU A 534 -7.75 5.19 19.01
C LEU A 534 -9.07 4.45 19.18
N ASN A 535 -9.83 4.81 20.19
CA ASN A 535 -11.13 4.22 20.47
C ASN A 535 -12.27 5.20 20.18
N THR A 536 -13.37 4.68 19.65
CA THR A 536 -14.57 5.50 19.39
C THR A 536 -15.46 5.44 20.63
N THR A 537 -15.76 6.59 21.23
CA THR A 537 -16.71 6.72 22.34
C THR A 537 -18.14 6.53 21.85
N GLU A 538 -19.08 6.31 22.79
CA GLU A 538 -20.52 6.18 22.49
C GLU A 538 -21.08 7.40 21.72
N ASP A 539 -20.53 8.58 21.96
CA ASP A 539 -20.88 9.82 21.24
C ASP A 539 -20.27 9.92 19.84
N GLY A 540 -19.57 8.88 19.36
CA GLY A 540 -18.92 8.85 18.05
C GLY A 540 -17.63 9.66 17.97
N ASN A 541 -17.14 10.24 19.06
CA ASN A 541 -15.86 10.94 19.11
C ASN A 541 -14.70 9.95 19.32
N ILE A 542 -13.50 10.33 18.92
CA ILE A 542 -12.30 9.51 19.07
C ILE A 542 -11.55 9.93 20.33
N ARG A 543 -11.22 8.96 21.15
CA ARG A 543 -10.40 9.10 22.35
C ARG A 543 -9.08 8.37 22.17
N VAL A 544 -8.00 9.01 22.61
CA VAL A 544 -6.68 8.38 22.66
C VAL A 544 -6.53 7.65 23.99
N GLU A 545 -6.25 6.37 23.93
CA GLU A 545 -6.06 5.51 25.09
C GLU A 545 -4.66 4.89 25.08
N LYS A 546 -4.20 4.46 26.23
CA LYS A 546 -2.96 3.68 26.33
C LYS A 546 -3.24 2.25 25.95
N ALA A 547 -2.33 1.65 25.17
CA ALA A 547 -2.41 0.24 24.87
C ALA A 547 -2.28 -0.60 26.15
N PRO A 548 -3.16 -1.56 26.40
CA PRO A 548 -3.04 -2.48 27.52
C PRO A 548 -1.90 -3.48 27.30
N TYR A 549 -1.65 -3.86 26.04
CA TYR A 549 -0.69 -4.88 25.62
C TYR A 549 0.28 -4.31 24.56
N GLY A 550 1.42 -4.97 24.38
CA GLY A 550 2.46 -4.61 23.42
C GLY A 550 3.51 -5.70 23.34
N PHE A 551 4.77 -5.35 23.48
CA PHE A 551 5.92 -6.21 23.28
C PHE A 551 5.76 -7.60 23.91
N MET A 552 5.87 -8.65 23.06
CA MET A 552 5.75 -10.08 23.42
C MET A 552 4.42 -10.48 24.10
N SER A 553 3.38 -9.67 23.97
CA SER A 553 2.04 -10.02 24.45
C SER A 553 1.36 -11.06 23.58
N ASN A 554 0.41 -11.81 24.14
CA ASN A 554 -0.38 -12.78 23.41
C ASN A 554 -1.23 -12.08 22.33
N ILE A 555 -1.26 -12.66 21.14
CA ILE A 555 -1.98 -12.09 20.00
C ILE A 555 -3.49 -12.02 20.26
N ASN A 556 -4.07 -12.99 20.95
CA ASN A 556 -5.50 -12.98 21.29
C ASN A 556 -5.84 -11.83 22.23
N ASP A 557 -4.98 -11.55 23.22
CA ASP A 557 -5.17 -10.41 24.15
C ASP A 557 -5.05 -9.08 23.39
N ILE A 558 -4.11 -8.99 22.46
CA ILE A 558 -3.97 -7.82 21.57
C ILE A 558 -5.22 -7.62 20.72
N LEU A 559 -5.77 -8.68 20.13
CA LEU A 559 -6.97 -8.61 19.30
C LEU A 559 -8.19 -8.14 20.10
N LEU A 560 -8.40 -8.68 21.28
CA LEU A 560 -9.55 -8.33 22.14
C LEU A 560 -9.47 -6.89 22.64
N ASP A 561 -8.34 -6.51 23.22
CA ASP A 561 -8.26 -5.26 23.97
C ASP A 561 -7.70 -4.08 23.14
N SER A 562 -6.70 -4.32 22.25
CA SER A 562 -6.11 -3.24 21.47
C SER A 562 -6.85 -2.99 20.16
N PHE A 563 -7.47 -4.01 19.57
CA PHE A 563 -8.32 -3.87 18.38
C PHE A 563 -9.82 -3.88 18.69
N PHE A 564 -10.19 -4.01 19.97
CA PHE A 564 -11.58 -3.95 20.41
C PHE A 564 -12.46 -4.99 19.71
N MET A 565 -11.94 -6.20 19.48
CA MET A 565 -12.71 -7.33 18.96
C MET A 565 -13.61 -7.91 20.05
N GLU A 566 -14.80 -8.34 19.69
CA GLU A 566 -15.75 -8.96 20.63
C GLU A 566 -15.29 -10.38 21.02
N ALA A 567 -14.68 -11.10 20.09
CA ALA A 567 -14.15 -12.44 20.29
C ALA A 567 -12.95 -12.71 19.36
N PRO A 568 -12.02 -13.60 19.74
CA PRO A 568 -10.88 -13.97 18.90
C PRO A 568 -11.23 -15.01 17.83
N TYR A 569 -12.49 -15.40 17.72
CA TYR A 569 -13.00 -16.42 16.81
C TYR A 569 -13.85 -15.81 15.71
N GLY A 570 -14.06 -16.57 14.62
CA GLY A 570 -15.01 -16.17 13.57
C GLY A 570 -16.44 -16.16 14.11
N ALA A 571 -17.21 -15.11 13.79
CA ALA A 571 -18.56 -14.91 14.30
C ALA A 571 -19.51 -16.09 14.02
N TRP A 572 -19.36 -16.75 12.87
CA TRP A 572 -20.15 -17.96 12.55
C TRP A 572 -19.84 -19.13 13.51
N ALA A 573 -18.56 -19.34 13.81
CA ALA A 573 -18.12 -20.39 14.74
C ALA A 573 -18.60 -20.10 16.16
N GLU A 574 -18.51 -18.84 16.58
CA GLU A 574 -19.01 -18.39 17.87
C GLU A 574 -20.52 -18.60 18.00
N GLU A 575 -21.29 -18.18 17.00
CA GLU A 575 -22.74 -18.39 16.96
C GLU A 575 -23.10 -19.89 17.01
N TYR A 576 -22.34 -20.72 16.28
CA TYR A 576 -22.53 -22.17 16.27
C TYR A 576 -22.28 -22.77 17.68
N VAL A 577 -21.18 -22.42 18.33
CA VAL A 577 -20.87 -22.88 19.69
C VAL A 577 -21.92 -22.41 20.68
N ASN A 578 -22.38 -21.16 20.57
CA ASN A 578 -23.43 -20.63 21.43
C ASN A 578 -24.76 -21.39 21.26
N LYS A 579 -25.10 -21.81 20.01
CA LYS A 579 -26.25 -22.70 19.75
C LYS A 579 -26.07 -24.06 20.42
N LEU A 580 -24.89 -24.66 20.35
CA LEU A 580 -24.59 -25.92 21.03
C LEU A 580 -24.72 -25.79 22.55
N ILE A 581 -24.22 -24.70 23.11
CA ILE A 581 -24.35 -24.42 24.56
C ILE A 581 -25.82 -24.33 24.98
N LYS A 582 -26.67 -23.67 24.18
CA LYS A 582 -28.11 -23.58 24.43
C LYS A 582 -28.75 -24.96 24.37
N GLN A 583 -28.50 -25.77 23.35
CA GLN A 583 -29.01 -27.13 23.23
C GLN A 583 -28.59 -28.02 24.39
N ILE A 584 -27.32 -27.96 24.81
CA ILE A 584 -26.85 -28.69 26.02
C ILE A 584 -27.57 -28.25 27.29
N ASN A 585 -27.89 -26.97 27.42
CA ASN A 585 -28.63 -26.44 28.58
C ASN A 585 -30.08 -26.87 28.54
N GLU A 586 -30.75 -26.90 27.40
CA GLU A 586 -32.12 -27.37 27.18
C GLU A 586 -32.24 -28.85 27.59
N ILE A 587 -31.34 -29.70 27.12
CA ILE A 587 -31.28 -31.11 27.55
C ILE A 587 -31.15 -31.24 29.07
N SER A 588 -30.39 -30.35 29.70
CA SER A 588 -30.27 -30.35 31.18
C SER A 588 -31.61 -30.07 31.90
N LEU A 589 -32.52 -29.31 31.24
CA LEU A 589 -33.87 -29.06 31.72
C LEU A 589 -34.79 -30.23 31.43
N ASP A 590 -34.72 -30.83 30.24
CA ASP A 590 -35.54 -31.97 29.81
C ASP A 590 -35.28 -33.21 30.72
N ILE A 591 -34.04 -33.43 31.13
CA ILE A 591 -33.71 -34.47 32.11
C ILE A 591 -34.42 -34.22 33.42
N LYS A 592 -34.66 -32.97 33.83
CA LYS A 592 -35.40 -32.65 35.06
C LYS A 592 -36.88 -32.90 34.91
N ASN A 593 -37.43 -32.68 33.70
CA ASN A 593 -38.87 -32.74 33.43
C ASN A 593 -39.38 -34.14 33.02
N GLU A 594 -38.58 -35.20 33.18
CA GLU A 594 -38.94 -36.62 32.93
C GLU A 594 -39.37 -36.95 31.49
N GLN A 595 -38.79 -36.28 30.51
CA GLN A 595 -39.00 -36.60 29.09
C GLN A 595 -38.34 -37.95 28.68
N ASP A 596 -38.65 -38.42 27.47
CA ASP A 596 -38.18 -39.71 26.96
C ASP A 596 -36.64 -39.84 26.96
N ILE A 597 -36.16 -40.69 27.85
CA ILE A 597 -34.75 -40.84 28.22
C ILE A 597 -33.90 -41.38 27.03
N GLU A 598 -34.51 -42.26 26.21
CA GLU A 598 -33.81 -42.83 25.03
C GLU A 598 -33.57 -41.77 23.95
N LYS A 599 -34.53 -40.88 23.72
CA LYS A 599 -34.39 -39.75 22.82
C LYS A 599 -33.34 -38.77 23.29
N ILE A 600 -33.32 -38.43 24.59
CA ILE A 600 -32.31 -37.53 25.19
C ILE A 600 -30.88 -38.14 25.04
N LYS A 601 -30.75 -39.49 25.20
CA LYS A 601 -29.46 -40.17 25.06
C LYS A 601 -28.93 -40.05 23.62
N ALA A 602 -29.76 -40.28 22.63
CA ALA A 602 -29.44 -40.17 21.24
C ALA A 602 -29.04 -38.69 20.87
N GLU A 603 -29.73 -37.73 21.45
CA GLU A 603 -29.44 -36.31 21.26
C GLU A 603 -28.08 -35.90 21.84
N ILE A 604 -27.73 -36.41 23.02
CA ILE A 604 -26.41 -36.20 23.64
C ILE A 604 -25.31 -36.81 22.74
N GLU A 605 -25.51 -38.01 22.20
CA GLU A 605 -24.51 -38.62 21.29
C GLU A 605 -24.31 -37.82 20.00
N GLN A 606 -25.36 -37.20 19.48
CA GLN A 606 -25.23 -36.30 18.34
C GLN A 606 -24.50 -35.00 18.70
N LEU A 607 -24.76 -34.46 19.89
CA LEU A 607 -24.08 -33.26 20.37
C LEU A 607 -22.60 -33.52 20.67
N GLU A 608 -22.24 -34.68 21.19
CA GLU A 608 -20.83 -35.05 21.35
C GLU A 608 -20.06 -34.99 20.03
N LYS A 609 -20.60 -35.59 18.97
CA LYS A 609 -19.99 -35.54 17.63
C LYS A 609 -19.85 -34.10 17.12
N LYS A 610 -20.83 -33.22 17.43
CA LYS A 610 -20.75 -31.81 17.05
C LYS A 610 -19.74 -31.03 17.86
N VAL A 611 -19.54 -31.36 19.13
CA VAL A 611 -18.55 -30.75 20.02
C VAL A 611 -17.14 -31.20 19.69
N GLU A 612 -16.95 -32.46 19.26
CA GLU A 612 -15.62 -33.00 18.87
C GLU A 612 -14.96 -32.25 17.73
N VAL A 613 -15.71 -31.60 16.83
CA VAL A 613 -15.15 -30.79 15.72
C VAL A 613 -14.64 -29.42 16.17
N ILE A 614 -14.85 -29.00 17.40
CA ILE A 614 -14.37 -27.74 17.94
C ILE A 614 -12.85 -27.82 18.11
N GLY A 615 -12.10 -26.95 17.42
CA GLY A 615 -10.65 -26.93 17.44
C GLY A 615 -10.06 -26.45 18.78
N GLU A 616 -10.75 -25.52 19.48
CA GLU A 616 -10.29 -24.97 20.77
C GLU A 616 -10.47 -26.00 21.89
N GLU A 617 -9.35 -26.48 22.42
CA GLU A 617 -9.32 -27.58 23.41
C GLU A 617 -10.09 -27.26 24.69
N LEU A 618 -9.93 -26.04 25.24
CA LEU A 618 -10.57 -25.67 26.50
C LEU A 618 -12.10 -25.64 26.35
N ILE A 619 -12.61 -25.10 25.25
CA ILE A 619 -14.05 -25.05 24.96
C ILE A 619 -14.57 -26.47 24.73
N ARG A 620 -13.92 -27.23 23.87
CA ARG A 620 -14.27 -28.62 23.55
C ARG A 620 -14.36 -29.47 24.80
N ASP A 621 -13.28 -29.48 25.60
CA ASP A 621 -13.21 -30.29 26.81
C ASP A 621 -14.22 -29.88 27.87
N SER A 622 -14.49 -28.58 28.02
CA SER A 622 -15.53 -28.07 28.93
C SER A 622 -16.92 -28.59 28.54
N LEU A 623 -17.26 -28.53 27.24
CA LEU A 623 -18.54 -28.99 26.72
C LEU A 623 -18.67 -30.53 26.81
N LEU A 624 -17.61 -31.26 26.47
CA LEU A 624 -17.58 -32.73 26.59
C LEU A 624 -17.73 -33.16 28.05
N LYS A 625 -17.06 -32.50 28.99
CA LYS A 625 -17.24 -32.75 30.45
C LYS A 625 -18.71 -32.51 30.87
N LYS A 626 -19.34 -31.46 30.33
CA LYS A 626 -20.75 -31.16 30.63
C LYS A 626 -21.68 -32.25 30.09
N LEU A 627 -21.48 -32.69 28.86
CA LEU A 627 -22.23 -33.79 28.23
C LEU A 627 -22.05 -35.12 28.97
N LYS A 628 -20.82 -35.45 29.39
CA LYS A 628 -20.55 -36.62 30.24
C LYS A 628 -21.32 -36.56 31.55
N ARG A 629 -21.35 -35.42 32.23
CA ARG A 629 -22.13 -35.25 33.48
C ARG A 629 -23.63 -35.45 33.23
N LEU A 630 -24.16 -35.02 32.10
CA LEU A 630 -25.54 -35.24 31.72
C LEU A 630 -25.81 -36.75 31.49
N LYS A 631 -24.90 -37.47 30.81
CA LYS A 631 -25.00 -38.93 30.66
C LYS A 631 -25.05 -39.66 32.02
N TYR A 632 -24.17 -39.29 32.93
CA TYR A 632 -24.21 -39.89 34.31
C TYR A 632 -25.55 -39.64 35.03
N LYS A 633 -26.10 -38.46 34.91
CA LYS A 633 -27.41 -38.15 35.52
C LYS A 633 -28.56 -38.99 34.91
N ILE A 634 -28.50 -39.27 33.61
CA ILE A 634 -29.48 -40.13 32.92
C ILE A 634 -29.36 -41.56 33.43
N ILE A 635 -28.14 -42.11 33.56
CA ILE A 635 -27.90 -43.45 34.04
C ILE A 635 -28.40 -43.59 35.45
N GLU A 636 -28.11 -42.65 36.32
CA GLU A 636 -28.59 -42.62 37.71
C GLU A 636 -30.13 -42.60 37.81
N LYS A 637 -30.79 -41.73 37.03
CA LYS A 637 -32.28 -41.70 36.96
C LYS A 637 -32.87 -42.99 36.44
N ASN A 638 -32.27 -43.59 35.40
CA ASN A 638 -32.72 -44.86 34.86
C ASN A 638 -32.61 -45.99 35.87
N THR A 639 -31.51 -46.03 36.62
CA THR A 639 -31.33 -47.03 37.67
C THR A 639 -32.36 -46.84 38.79
N LEU A 640 -32.60 -45.61 39.24
CA LEU A 640 -33.62 -45.31 40.25
C LEU A 640 -35.04 -45.65 39.73
N ARG A 641 -35.36 -45.41 38.47
CA ARG A 641 -36.65 -45.75 37.87
C ARG A 641 -36.87 -47.24 37.79
N LYS A 642 -35.88 -48.02 37.36
CA LYS A 642 -35.94 -49.50 37.31
C LYS A 642 -36.12 -50.08 38.71
N ASN A 643 -35.37 -49.61 39.68
CA ASN A 643 -35.51 -50.06 41.04
C ASN A 643 -36.93 -49.76 41.62
N ARG A 644 -37.50 -48.59 41.31
CA ARG A 644 -38.89 -48.25 41.66
C ARG A 644 -39.93 -49.16 40.94
N GLU A 645 -39.75 -49.42 39.68
CA GLU A 645 -40.63 -50.30 38.91
C GLU A 645 -40.58 -51.75 39.43
N GLU A 646 -39.39 -52.23 39.79
CA GLU A 646 -39.24 -53.55 40.45
C GLU A 646 -39.87 -53.57 41.84
N GLU A 647 -39.75 -52.53 42.62
CA GLU A 647 -40.38 -52.39 43.94
C GLU A 647 -41.91 -52.31 43.83
N ILE A 648 -42.43 -51.55 42.84
CA ILE A 648 -43.89 -51.52 42.58
C ILE A 648 -44.38 -52.89 42.18
N LYS A 649 -43.71 -53.58 41.28
CA LYS A 649 -44.08 -54.92 40.84
C LYS A 649 -44.05 -55.92 42.01
N TYR A 650 -43.07 -55.88 42.84
CA TYR A 650 -42.99 -56.69 44.06
C TYR A 650 -44.14 -56.37 45.00
N LEU A 651 -44.51 -55.15 45.22
CA LEU A 651 -45.64 -54.74 46.08
C LEU A 651 -46.96 -55.13 45.45
N GLU A 652 -47.16 -55.06 44.13
CA GLU A 652 -48.38 -55.53 43.43
C GLU A 652 -48.55 -57.06 43.55
N GLU A 653 -47.45 -57.83 43.34
CA GLU A 653 -47.46 -59.28 43.53
C GLU A 653 -47.81 -59.65 44.98
N ARG A 654 -47.28 -58.94 45.94
CA ARG A 654 -47.56 -59.14 47.34
C ARG A 654 -48.98 -58.77 47.73
N LEU A 655 -49.53 -57.68 47.15
CA LEU A 655 -50.96 -57.33 47.34
C LEU A 655 -51.90 -58.35 46.66
N LYS A 656 -51.50 -58.96 45.57
CA LYS A 656 -52.26 -60.02 44.90
C LYS A 656 -52.31 -61.29 45.78
N MET A 657 -51.18 -61.70 46.36
CA MET A 657 -51.10 -62.83 47.27
C MET A 657 -51.94 -62.62 48.57
N LEU A 658 -51.98 -61.38 49.07
CA LEU A 658 -52.82 -61.07 50.20
C LEU A 658 -54.34 -61.06 49.91
N ARG A 659 -54.74 -60.69 48.68
CA ARG A 659 -56.11 -60.74 48.23
C ARG A 659 -56.62 -62.14 47.81
N GLU A 660 -55.73 -63.08 47.52
CA GLU A 660 -56.01 -64.49 47.24
C GLU A 660 -56.07 -65.35 48.53
N ASN A 661 -55.65 -64.83 49.71
CA ASN A 661 -55.67 -65.48 50.98
C ASN A 661 -56.79 -64.97 51.93
N ASP A 662 -57.58 -63.97 51.46
CA ASP A 662 -58.84 -63.59 52.09
C ASP A 662 -60.02 -64.23 51.35
#